data_b06c5c6c6cbf39ace6583d35b0cc126e
#
_entry.id   b06c5c6c6cbf39ace6583d35b0cc126e
#
_cell.length_a   1.000
_cell.length_b   1.000
_cell.length_c   1.000
_cell.angle_alpha   90.00
_cell.angle_beta   90.00
_cell.angle_gamma   90.00
#
_symmetry.space_group_name_H-M   'P 1'
#
loop_
_entity.id
_entity.type
_entity.pdbx_description
1 polymer ?
#
loop_
_entity_poly.entity_id
_entity_poly.type
_entity_poly.pdbx_seq_one_letter_code
_entity_poly.pdbx_strand_id
1 'polypeptide(L)'
;MKLRFMLLFMAALQIHTVSGQHLFKAFVKDSKTREPLVGVTAILTGTTKGSSTDTNGLVTLANIPGGKQVIEFRYVGYETRKDTFLFPLANAIPVEILLTPQAGELDEIVISSTRSSRTIKDIPTRVEFIAGEELEEKANMKAGDIRMLLSESTGIQTQQTSATSANASIRIQGLDGRYTQILKDGFPLYAGAASGLGLLQTPPLDLKQVEVIKGSASTLYGGGAIAGLVNLISKTPGPERELSFHLNGSSGKGFDLNGFYSQKFNKTGTTIFASHSRNWAYDPANIDLTAIPRFERYVFNPKIFVYFSDKTKLNFGVNTTVENRIGGDIHYIQGQGDATHSYFEKNQTQRYSTQLAADHILNNSNAFHFKNSVSYFNRKISIPGYQFNGTQTATFSEASYVTSKEQSEWIMGVNLWTDDFREARLSTFPLRNYSQLIFGAFVQNTWKTTPWLNLETGFRTDYVMDYGFALLPRVSALFKISDKFSSRLGGGFGYKTPTIFTEESERIQYRDVLPIDKNRNKLERSYGGNIDFNYRTVFGEKLTFSINQLFFYTRLDNPLLLNAQPNGWYQFINTGGHIDTRGTETNAKFGYEDFKLFLGYTFTDARLHQNDLMTTAPLTPKHRINSVLMYEVEDKWKAGLEAYFFSRQHLTDGTTGRSYVLCGFMLEKLWDKFSVYINFENFLDARQTRFDSIYRGTITHPVFRDIYAPLDGFLINGGIKLKL
;
A
#
# COMPACT_ATOMS: atom_id res chain seq x y z
N MET A 1 64.52 53.36 43.56
CA MET A 1 64.70 52.22 42.64
C MET A 1 63.51 51.24 42.62
N LYS A 2 62.65 51.24 43.61
CA LYS A 2 61.44 50.32 43.64
C LYS A 2 60.25 50.77 42.80
N LEU A 3 60.11 52.06 42.49
CA LEU A 3 58.94 52.55 41.74
C LEU A 3 59.11 52.44 40.18
N ARG A 4 60.33 52.34 39.67
CA ARG A 4 60.57 52.14 38.24
C ARG A 4 60.42 50.67 37.78
N PHE A 5 60.58 49.74 38.69
CA PHE A 5 60.36 48.31 38.39
C PHE A 5 58.86 47.91 38.38
N MET A 6 58.02 48.64 39.12
CA MET A 6 56.58 48.40 39.16
C MET A 6 55.84 48.94 37.94
N LEU A 7 56.36 50.03 37.31
CA LEU A 7 55.83 50.57 36.06
C LEU A 7 56.26 49.74 34.83
N LEU A 8 57.40 49.08 34.85
CA LEU A 8 57.82 48.13 33.79
C LEU A 8 57.08 46.78 33.89
N PHE A 9 56.64 46.38 35.07
CA PHE A 9 55.82 45.15 35.26
C PHE A 9 54.36 45.37 34.90
N MET A 10 53.84 46.60 35.05
CA MET A 10 52.47 46.95 34.59
C MET A 10 52.39 47.16 33.06
N ALA A 11 53.48 47.56 32.40
CA ALA A 11 53.54 47.68 30.93
C ALA A 11 53.69 46.29 30.23
N ALA A 12 54.17 45.26 30.91
CA ALA A 12 54.33 43.94 30.35
C ALA A 12 53.05 43.06 30.46
N LEU A 13 51.96 43.51 31.10
CA LEU A 13 50.70 42.74 31.27
C LEU A 13 49.59 43.22 30.29
N GLN A 14 49.88 44.06 29.32
CA GLN A 14 48.94 44.37 28.23
C GLN A 14 49.39 43.71 26.89
N ILE A 15 49.64 42.42 26.90
CA ILE A 15 49.57 41.64 25.67
C ILE A 15 48.09 41.40 25.40
N HIS A 16 47.43 42.39 24.77
CA HIS A 16 46.18 42.17 24.10
C HIS A 16 46.48 41.19 22.97
N THR A 17 46.10 39.95 23.14
CA THR A 17 45.96 39.01 22.01
C THR A 17 44.93 39.64 21.06
N VAL A 18 45.44 40.30 20.03
CA VAL A 18 44.63 40.68 18.86
C VAL A 18 44.21 39.36 18.22
N SER A 19 43.09 38.82 18.67
CA SER A 19 42.40 37.74 18.01
C SER A 19 41.99 38.24 16.65
N GLY A 20 42.66 37.82 15.59
CA GLY A 20 42.29 38.16 14.23
C GLY A 20 40.80 37.77 14.03
N GLN A 21 39.97 38.79 13.79
CA GLN A 21 38.55 38.54 13.52
C GLN A 21 38.39 38.33 12.03
N HIS A 22 38.05 37.08 11.65
CA HIS A 22 37.88 36.69 10.24
C HIS A 22 36.43 36.80 9.80
N LEU A 23 36.25 37.03 8.50
CA LEU A 23 34.96 37.09 7.83
C LEU A 23 34.76 35.80 7.01
N PHE A 24 33.60 35.17 7.18
CA PHE A 24 33.17 34.06 6.35
C PHE A 24 32.01 34.48 5.46
N LYS A 25 32.08 34.12 4.17
CA LYS A 25 30.99 34.30 3.22
C LYS A 25 30.71 32.99 2.51
N ALA A 26 29.42 32.64 2.36
CA ALA A 26 29.02 31.48 1.59
C ALA A 26 27.72 31.76 0.82
N PHE A 27 27.64 31.21 -0.40
CA PHE A 27 26.39 31.04 -1.12
C PHE A 27 25.79 29.69 -0.77
N VAL A 28 24.60 29.70 -0.18
CA VAL A 28 23.88 28.48 0.17
C VAL A 28 22.81 28.22 -0.90
N LYS A 29 22.88 27.06 -1.53
CA LYS A 29 21.98 26.66 -2.62
C LYS A 29 21.41 25.28 -2.36
N ASP A 30 20.28 24.99 -2.99
CA ASP A 30 19.71 23.65 -3.06
C ASP A 30 20.65 22.72 -3.84
N SER A 31 20.89 21.50 -3.33
CA SER A 31 21.82 20.54 -3.95
C SER A 31 21.31 20.01 -5.29
N LYS A 32 19.98 20.01 -5.52
CA LYS A 32 19.33 19.45 -6.72
C LYS A 32 19.02 20.53 -7.75
N THR A 33 18.32 21.59 -7.33
CA THR A 33 17.88 22.67 -8.24
C THR A 33 18.96 23.72 -8.51
N ARG A 34 19.98 23.81 -7.63
CA ARG A 34 21.02 24.85 -7.64
C ARG A 34 20.49 26.25 -7.42
N GLU A 35 19.23 26.41 -7.04
CA GLU A 35 18.63 27.69 -6.70
C GLU A 35 19.14 28.20 -5.35
N PRO A 36 19.28 29.54 -5.16
CA PRO A 36 19.71 30.11 -3.90
C PRO A 36 18.64 29.91 -2.81
N LEU A 37 19.06 29.52 -1.60
CA LEU A 37 18.20 29.32 -0.45
C LEU A 37 18.21 30.57 0.45
N VAL A 38 17.05 31.21 0.57
CA VAL A 38 16.83 32.42 1.37
C VAL A 38 16.44 32.06 2.80
N GLY A 39 17.08 32.67 3.81
CA GLY A 39 16.75 32.44 5.22
C GLY A 39 17.44 31.24 5.86
N VAL A 40 18.42 30.61 5.20
CA VAL A 40 19.27 29.57 5.81
C VAL A 40 20.07 30.17 6.96
N THR A 41 19.97 29.58 8.14
CA THR A 41 20.73 30.01 9.32
C THR A 41 22.11 29.34 9.33
N ALA A 42 23.18 30.12 9.28
CA ALA A 42 24.55 29.66 9.48
C ALA A 42 25.01 30.02 10.90
N ILE A 43 25.51 29.07 11.68
CA ILE A 43 25.89 29.25 13.08
C ILE A 43 27.33 28.76 13.28
N LEU A 44 28.16 29.54 13.96
CA LEU A 44 29.46 29.06 14.43
C LEU A 44 29.25 28.12 15.62
N THR A 45 29.53 26.85 15.44
CA THR A 45 29.28 25.79 16.43
C THR A 45 29.93 26.10 17.77
N GLY A 46 29.20 25.91 18.87
CA GLY A 46 29.67 26.22 20.22
C GLY A 46 29.58 27.71 20.61
N THR A 47 28.95 28.54 19.78
CA THR A 47 28.73 29.96 20.06
C THR A 47 27.28 30.37 19.72
N THR A 48 26.88 31.57 20.14
CA THR A 48 25.60 32.19 19.73
C THR A 48 25.71 33.04 18.45
N LYS A 49 26.88 32.99 17.77
CA LYS A 49 27.10 33.79 16.57
C LYS A 49 26.52 33.05 15.35
N GLY A 50 25.50 33.67 14.75
CA GLY A 50 24.83 33.18 13.54
C GLY A 50 24.36 34.32 12.67
N SER A 51 24.06 34.03 11.41
CA SER A 51 23.44 34.93 10.43
C SER A 51 22.61 34.12 9.45
N SER A 52 21.63 34.75 8.79
CA SER A 52 20.81 34.11 7.78
C SER A 52 21.19 34.56 6.37
N THR A 53 20.92 33.70 5.37
CA THR A 53 21.13 34.04 3.96
C THR A 53 20.16 35.13 3.49
N ASP A 54 20.65 36.01 2.62
CA ASP A 54 19.84 37.02 1.93
C ASP A 54 19.05 36.41 0.72
N THR A 55 18.39 37.28 -0.06
CA THR A 55 17.61 36.94 -1.24
C THR A 55 18.42 36.25 -2.35
N ASN A 56 19.73 36.37 -2.35
CA ASN A 56 20.66 35.70 -3.29
C ASN A 56 21.28 34.43 -2.69
N GLY A 57 20.85 34.02 -1.51
CA GLY A 57 21.41 32.87 -0.79
C GLY A 57 22.78 33.15 -0.18
N LEU A 58 23.23 34.43 -0.07
CA LEU A 58 24.52 34.80 0.52
C LEU A 58 24.39 34.99 2.03
N VAL A 59 25.21 34.25 2.79
CA VAL A 59 25.40 34.47 4.24
C VAL A 59 26.76 35.05 4.53
N THR A 60 26.80 35.93 5.53
CA THR A 60 28.04 36.55 6.03
C THR A 60 28.11 36.40 7.55
N LEU A 61 29.16 35.74 8.04
CA LEU A 61 29.50 35.64 9.46
C LEU A 61 30.75 36.44 9.73
N ALA A 62 30.69 37.35 10.68
CA ALA A 62 31.81 38.18 11.10
C ALA A 62 32.39 37.71 12.44
N ASN A 63 33.61 38.17 12.75
CA ASN A 63 34.27 37.94 14.02
C ASN A 63 34.51 36.45 14.33
N ILE A 64 34.95 35.70 13.34
CA ILE A 64 35.30 34.27 13.48
C ILE A 64 36.71 34.16 14.03
N PRO A 65 36.95 33.32 15.08
CA PRO A 65 38.28 33.07 15.60
C PRO A 65 39.18 32.36 14.58
N GLY A 66 40.48 32.58 14.67
CA GLY A 66 41.47 31.84 13.86
C GLY A 66 41.50 30.37 14.23
N GLY A 67 42.06 29.54 13.32
CA GLY A 67 42.16 28.09 13.49
C GLY A 67 40.99 27.32 12.88
N LYS A 68 40.85 26.05 13.23
CA LYS A 68 39.72 25.20 12.77
C LYS A 68 38.43 25.61 13.43
N GLN A 69 37.43 25.97 12.63
CA GLN A 69 36.08 26.35 13.06
C GLN A 69 35.04 25.51 12.33
N VAL A 70 34.00 25.09 13.02
CA VAL A 70 32.86 24.36 12.44
C VAL A 70 31.68 25.32 12.29
N ILE A 71 31.17 25.44 11.07
CA ILE A 71 29.98 26.24 10.76
C ILE A 71 28.86 25.26 10.42
N GLU A 72 27.73 25.42 11.11
CA GLU A 72 26.53 24.63 10.93
C GLU A 72 25.49 25.44 10.15
N PHE A 73 24.95 24.83 9.09
CA PHE A 73 23.90 25.40 8.26
C PHE A 73 22.58 24.68 8.51
N ARG A 74 21.54 25.44 8.88
CA ARG A 74 20.20 24.93 9.16
C ARG A 74 19.17 25.64 8.32
N TYR A 75 18.27 24.89 7.72
CA TYR A 75 17.12 25.42 6.99
C TYR A 75 15.94 24.47 7.12
N VAL A 76 14.73 25.02 7.28
CA VAL A 76 13.52 24.20 7.41
C VAL A 76 13.31 23.40 6.13
N GLY A 77 13.19 22.08 6.24
CA GLY A 77 13.05 21.18 5.09
C GLY A 77 14.37 20.73 4.46
N TYR A 78 15.51 20.98 5.11
CA TYR A 78 16.82 20.56 4.64
C TYR A 78 17.61 19.88 5.75
N GLU A 79 18.47 18.94 5.38
CA GLU A 79 19.41 18.28 6.28
C GLU A 79 20.38 19.33 6.88
N THR A 80 20.59 19.24 8.18
CA THR A 80 21.61 20.09 8.84
C THR A 80 22.99 19.72 8.37
N ARG A 81 23.71 20.66 7.76
CA ARG A 81 25.07 20.47 7.27
C ARG A 81 26.10 21.13 8.16
N LYS A 82 27.19 20.42 8.50
CA LYS A 82 28.33 20.92 9.28
C LYS A 82 29.61 20.81 8.45
N ASP A 83 30.23 21.96 8.17
CA ASP A 83 31.50 22.01 7.46
C ASP A 83 32.58 22.63 8.35
N THR A 84 33.80 22.11 8.23
CA THR A 84 34.97 22.58 8.99
C THR A 84 35.85 23.46 8.11
N PHE A 85 36.09 24.70 8.55
CA PHE A 85 36.92 25.67 7.85
C PHE A 85 38.11 26.05 8.70
N LEU A 86 39.25 26.27 8.04
CA LEU A 86 40.48 26.76 8.67
C LEU A 86 40.64 28.26 8.40
N PHE A 87 40.61 29.07 9.43
CA PHE A 87 40.75 30.53 9.33
C PHE A 87 42.15 31.00 9.67
N PRO A 88 42.73 31.98 8.87
CA PRO A 88 42.09 32.67 7.75
C PRO A 88 41.87 31.76 6.53
N LEU A 89 40.76 31.98 5.81
CA LEU A 89 40.49 31.28 4.57
C LEU A 89 41.52 31.65 3.52
N ALA A 90 42.00 30.64 2.75
CA ALA A 90 43.02 30.84 1.71
C ALA A 90 42.53 31.75 0.57
N ASN A 91 41.23 31.82 0.30
CA ASN A 91 40.62 32.65 -0.73
C ASN A 91 39.47 33.49 -0.14
N ALA A 92 39.39 34.74 -0.58
CA ALA A 92 38.33 35.68 -0.18
C ALA A 92 36.99 35.49 -0.95
N ILE A 93 36.92 34.46 -1.83
CA ILE A 93 35.73 34.17 -2.62
C ILE A 93 34.68 33.45 -1.73
N PRO A 94 33.38 33.81 -1.79
CA PRO A 94 32.35 33.08 -1.05
C PRO A 94 32.35 31.58 -1.38
N VAL A 95 32.30 30.74 -0.34
CA VAL A 95 32.23 29.29 -0.45
C VAL A 95 30.84 28.88 -0.93
N GLU A 96 30.73 27.92 -1.86
CA GLU A 96 29.44 27.34 -2.23
C GLU A 96 29.08 26.21 -1.25
N ILE A 97 27.94 26.34 -0.60
CA ILE A 97 27.37 25.35 0.31
C ILE A 97 26.08 24.80 -0.32
N LEU A 98 26.04 23.50 -0.53
CA LEU A 98 24.86 22.82 -1.05
C LEU A 98 24.14 22.14 0.10
N LEU A 99 22.90 22.53 0.38
CA LEU A 99 22.04 21.84 1.34
C LEU A 99 21.21 20.78 0.60
N THR A 100 21.18 19.60 1.16
CA THR A 100 20.31 18.53 0.70
C THR A 100 18.92 18.76 1.30
N PRO A 101 17.87 18.84 0.48
CA PRO A 101 16.51 18.85 1.02
C PRO A 101 16.35 17.66 1.96
N GLN A 102 15.89 17.91 3.17
CA GLN A 102 15.48 16.83 4.06
C GLN A 102 14.29 16.17 3.38
N ALA A 103 14.39 14.89 3.08
CA ALA A 103 13.31 14.14 2.47
C ALA A 103 12.08 14.22 3.39
N GLY A 104 11.33 15.28 3.25
CA GLY A 104 9.94 15.30 3.69
C GLY A 104 9.25 14.28 2.80
N GLU A 105 8.82 13.15 3.38
CA GLU A 105 8.24 11.99 2.70
C GLU A 105 7.18 12.30 1.63
N LEU A 106 6.73 13.55 1.51
CA LEU A 106 5.60 13.95 0.66
C LEU A 106 5.98 14.74 -0.61
N ASP A 107 7.17 15.32 -0.71
CA ASP A 107 7.45 16.31 -1.75
C ASP A 107 8.04 15.73 -3.04
N GLU A 108 8.61 14.55 -3.00
CA GLU A 108 9.25 13.87 -4.15
C GLU A 108 8.61 12.53 -4.56
N ILE A 109 7.51 12.12 -3.93
CA ILE A 109 6.89 10.84 -4.27
C ILE A 109 6.18 10.96 -5.62
N VAL A 110 6.72 10.28 -6.61
CA VAL A 110 6.08 10.09 -7.91
C VAL A 110 5.05 8.98 -7.78
N ILE A 111 3.80 9.29 -8.09
CA ILE A 111 2.68 8.37 -8.05
C ILE A 111 2.56 7.66 -9.40
N SER A 112 2.84 6.36 -9.42
CA SER A 112 2.78 5.53 -10.63
C SER A 112 1.36 5.22 -11.07
N SER A 113 0.41 5.12 -10.15
CA SER A 113 -0.99 4.79 -10.45
C SER A 113 -1.75 5.89 -11.18
N THR A 114 -1.27 7.12 -11.20
CA THR A 114 -1.88 8.17 -12.02
C THR A 114 -1.28 8.26 -13.42
N ARG A 115 -0.19 7.53 -13.69
CA ARG A 115 0.61 7.60 -14.94
C ARG A 115 1.10 9.00 -15.28
N SER A 116 0.96 9.94 -14.37
CA SER A 116 1.40 11.32 -14.49
C SER A 116 2.88 11.44 -14.17
N SER A 117 3.56 12.35 -14.84
CA SER A 117 4.92 12.77 -14.50
C SER A 117 4.95 13.75 -13.32
N ARG A 118 3.79 14.17 -12.83
CA ARG A 118 3.63 15.17 -11.77
C ARG A 118 3.74 14.54 -10.39
N THR A 119 4.17 15.35 -9.42
CA THR A 119 4.23 14.94 -8.00
C THR A 119 2.85 14.95 -7.37
N ILE A 120 2.70 14.29 -6.22
CA ILE A 120 1.44 14.20 -5.47
C ILE A 120 0.83 15.57 -5.12
N LYS A 121 1.65 16.61 -5.00
CA LYS A 121 1.21 17.99 -4.74
C LYS A 121 0.38 18.59 -5.88
N ASP A 122 0.56 18.10 -7.10
CA ASP A 122 -0.07 18.63 -8.32
C ASP A 122 -1.16 17.73 -8.89
N ILE A 123 -1.33 16.53 -8.36
CA ILE A 123 -2.30 15.54 -8.84
C ILE A 123 -3.66 15.77 -8.19
N PRO A 124 -4.74 16.01 -8.99
CA PRO A 124 -6.10 16.16 -8.48
C PRO A 124 -6.69 14.87 -7.90
N THR A 125 -6.31 13.71 -8.44
CA THR A 125 -6.72 12.41 -7.89
C THR A 125 -6.11 12.21 -6.51
N ARG A 126 -6.96 11.87 -5.51
CA ARG A 126 -6.49 11.50 -4.18
C ARG A 126 -5.82 10.13 -4.22
N VAL A 127 -4.56 10.08 -3.86
CA VAL A 127 -3.79 8.85 -3.72
C VAL A 127 -3.21 8.80 -2.31
N GLU A 128 -3.44 7.70 -1.61
CA GLU A 128 -2.72 7.35 -0.39
C GLU A 128 -1.55 6.46 -0.77
N PHE A 129 -0.44 6.59 -0.06
CA PHE A 129 0.72 5.73 -0.30
C PHE A 129 1.35 5.33 1.02
N ILE A 130 1.98 4.17 1.02
CA ILE A 130 2.81 3.62 2.09
C ILE A 130 4.17 3.38 1.46
N ALA A 131 5.22 4.04 1.93
CA ALA A 131 6.56 3.97 1.35
C ALA A 131 7.64 4.17 2.43
N GLY A 132 8.92 3.94 2.08
CA GLY A 132 10.05 4.18 2.97
C GLY A 132 9.95 3.42 4.28
N GLU A 133 10.21 4.11 5.38
CA GLU A 133 10.20 3.56 6.74
C GLU A 133 8.85 2.95 7.13
N GLU A 134 7.74 3.61 6.82
CA GLU A 134 6.39 3.10 7.11
C GLU A 134 6.16 1.72 6.46
N LEU A 135 6.63 1.53 5.22
CA LEU A 135 6.54 0.23 4.55
C LEU A 135 7.45 -0.81 5.22
N GLU A 136 8.67 -0.45 5.60
CA GLU A 136 9.62 -1.36 6.25
C GLU A 136 9.13 -1.80 7.63
N GLU A 137 8.51 -0.92 8.40
CA GLU A 137 7.93 -1.20 9.71
C GLU A 137 6.74 -2.14 9.62
N LYS A 138 5.78 -1.82 8.77
CA LYS A 138 4.59 -2.66 8.53
C LYS A 138 4.94 -4.03 7.95
N ALA A 139 6.01 -4.12 7.14
CA ALA A 139 6.52 -5.39 6.63
C ALA A 139 7.10 -6.30 7.73
N ASN A 140 7.53 -5.76 8.88
CA ASN A 140 8.01 -6.53 10.02
C ASN A 140 6.88 -7.29 10.73
N MET A 141 5.68 -6.72 10.74
CA MET A 141 4.55 -7.33 11.45
C MET A 141 4.15 -8.66 10.80
N LYS A 142 4.20 -8.75 9.47
CA LYS A 142 3.91 -9.99 8.74
C LYS A 142 4.77 -10.11 7.48
N ALA A 143 5.93 -10.70 7.64
CA ALA A 143 6.93 -10.83 6.57
C ALA A 143 6.46 -11.69 5.38
N GLY A 144 5.48 -12.55 5.58
CA GLY A 144 4.98 -13.49 4.58
C GLY A 144 3.88 -12.94 3.67
N ASP A 145 3.17 -11.85 4.04
CA ASP A 145 2.04 -11.32 3.26
C ASP A 145 1.72 -9.84 3.54
N ILE A 146 0.96 -9.21 2.63
CA ILE A 146 0.64 -7.77 2.70
C ILE A 146 -0.67 -7.44 3.45
N ARG A 147 -1.36 -8.39 4.07
CA ARG A 147 -2.66 -8.14 4.72
C ARG A 147 -2.58 -7.08 5.81
N MET A 148 -1.61 -7.21 6.72
CA MET A 148 -1.43 -6.26 7.82
C MET A 148 -1.10 -4.87 7.31
N LEU A 149 -0.19 -4.77 6.34
CA LEU A 149 0.19 -3.51 5.70
C LEU A 149 -1.00 -2.73 5.15
N LEU A 150 -1.97 -3.43 4.55
CA LEU A 150 -3.18 -2.80 4.01
C LEU A 150 -4.23 -2.55 5.09
N SER A 151 -4.37 -3.45 6.08
CA SER A 151 -5.42 -3.35 7.10
C SER A 151 -5.25 -2.16 8.05
N GLU A 152 -4.05 -1.63 8.19
CA GLU A 152 -3.76 -0.44 9.00
C GLU A 152 -4.20 0.86 8.32
N SER A 153 -4.34 0.87 7.01
CA SER A 153 -4.84 2.04 6.29
C SER A 153 -6.30 2.31 6.66
N THR A 154 -6.61 3.57 6.95
CA THR A 154 -7.97 4.02 7.27
C THR A 154 -8.92 3.70 6.12
N GLY A 155 -10.14 3.21 6.40
CA GLY A 155 -11.13 2.86 5.37
C GLY A 155 -10.85 1.56 4.59
N ILE A 156 -9.78 0.83 4.92
CA ILE A 156 -9.44 -0.47 4.33
C ILE A 156 -9.59 -1.56 5.41
N GLN A 157 -10.26 -2.65 5.06
CA GLN A 157 -10.46 -3.81 5.92
C GLN A 157 -10.04 -5.07 5.18
N THR A 158 -9.29 -5.96 5.84
CA THR A 158 -9.12 -7.33 5.37
C THR A 158 -10.23 -8.20 5.93
N GLN A 159 -10.91 -8.94 5.06
CA GLN A 159 -12.03 -9.80 5.40
C GLN A 159 -11.63 -11.26 5.18
N GLN A 160 -11.62 -12.06 6.25
CA GLN A 160 -11.41 -13.50 6.13
C GLN A 160 -12.65 -14.16 5.54
N THR A 161 -12.47 -15.00 4.49
CA THR A 161 -13.54 -15.66 3.74
C THR A 161 -13.66 -17.15 4.05
N SER A 162 -12.61 -17.79 4.58
CA SER A 162 -12.64 -19.18 5.06
C SER A 162 -12.18 -19.26 6.51
N ALA A 163 -12.96 -19.95 7.34
CA ALA A 163 -12.67 -20.13 8.76
C ALA A 163 -11.41 -20.99 9.00
N THR A 164 -11.12 -21.96 8.16
CA THR A 164 -10.06 -22.95 8.38
C THR A 164 -8.87 -22.79 7.43
N SER A 165 -9.10 -22.25 6.23
CA SER A 165 -8.05 -22.01 5.22
C SER A 165 -7.47 -20.60 5.27
N ALA A 166 -8.07 -19.70 6.08
CA ALA A 166 -7.66 -18.30 6.27
C ALA A 166 -7.59 -17.46 4.98
N ASN A 167 -8.33 -17.85 3.92
CA ASN A 167 -8.48 -17.04 2.72
C ASN A 167 -9.02 -15.66 3.10
N ALA A 168 -8.59 -14.61 2.41
CA ALA A 168 -8.99 -13.26 2.74
C ALA A 168 -9.08 -12.37 1.50
N SER A 169 -9.99 -11.41 1.55
CA SER A 169 -10.14 -10.33 0.59
C SER A 169 -9.91 -8.96 1.23
N ILE A 170 -9.87 -7.92 0.41
CA ILE A 170 -9.75 -6.53 0.85
C ILE A 170 -11.06 -5.80 0.58
N ARG A 171 -11.61 -5.14 1.58
CA ARG A 171 -12.78 -4.25 1.47
C ARG A 171 -12.35 -2.80 1.60
N ILE A 172 -12.78 -1.96 0.68
CA ILE A 172 -12.57 -0.52 0.72
C ILE A 172 -13.93 0.15 0.86
N GLN A 173 -14.08 1.01 1.87
CA GLN A 173 -15.30 1.78 2.11
C GLN A 173 -16.58 0.89 2.23
N GLY A 174 -16.41 -0.32 2.78
CA GLY A 174 -17.50 -1.26 3.02
C GLY A 174 -17.93 -2.09 1.80
N LEU A 175 -17.34 -1.89 0.63
CA LEU A 175 -17.62 -2.69 -0.56
C LEU A 175 -16.78 -3.97 -0.59
N ASP A 176 -17.39 -5.06 -1.09
CA ASP A 176 -16.77 -6.38 -1.28
C ASP A 176 -15.46 -6.29 -2.08
N GLY A 177 -14.49 -7.16 -1.76
CA GLY A 177 -13.18 -7.17 -2.38
C GLY A 177 -13.15 -7.33 -3.88
N ARG A 178 -14.19 -7.93 -4.49
CA ARG A 178 -14.32 -8.04 -5.95
C ARG A 178 -14.41 -6.68 -6.67
N TYR A 179 -14.76 -5.62 -5.94
CA TYR A 179 -14.85 -4.24 -6.46
C TYR A 179 -13.54 -3.45 -6.30
N THR A 180 -12.51 -4.08 -5.76
CA THR A 180 -11.16 -3.52 -5.63
C THR A 180 -10.24 -4.18 -6.64
N GLN A 181 -9.49 -3.37 -7.39
CA GLN A 181 -8.48 -3.88 -8.32
C GLN A 181 -7.11 -3.88 -7.67
N ILE A 182 -6.40 -5.01 -7.70
CA ILE A 182 -5.03 -5.14 -7.19
C ILE A 182 -4.07 -5.27 -8.37
N LEU A 183 -3.07 -4.40 -8.38
CA LEU A 183 -2.03 -4.36 -9.41
C LEU A 183 -0.64 -4.55 -8.79
N LYS A 184 0.31 -5.02 -9.59
CA LYS A 184 1.75 -4.92 -9.31
C LYS A 184 2.44 -4.25 -10.49
N ASP A 185 3.09 -3.11 -10.26
CA ASP A 185 3.73 -2.26 -11.29
C ASP A 185 2.75 -1.81 -12.40
N GLY A 186 1.47 -1.65 -12.05
CA GLY A 186 0.41 -1.31 -12.97
C GLY A 186 -0.08 -2.47 -13.85
N PHE A 187 0.35 -3.71 -13.58
CA PHE A 187 -0.20 -4.93 -14.20
C PHE A 187 -1.25 -5.57 -13.29
N PRO A 188 -2.36 -6.10 -13.84
CA PRO A 188 -3.33 -6.86 -13.05
C PRO A 188 -2.67 -8.05 -12.38
N LEU A 189 -2.86 -8.17 -11.05
CA LEU A 189 -2.21 -9.21 -10.28
C LEU A 189 -3.16 -10.34 -9.90
N TYR A 190 -4.33 -9.98 -9.37
CA TYR A 190 -5.31 -10.94 -8.87
C TYR A 190 -6.72 -10.58 -9.34
N ALA A 191 -7.28 -11.45 -10.18
CA ALA A 191 -8.66 -11.34 -10.65
C ALA A 191 -9.29 -12.74 -10.74
N GLY A 192 -10.61 -12.82 -10.74
CA GLY A 192 -11.33 -14.08 -10.91
C GLY A 192 -10.99 -15.13 -9.85
N ALA A 193 -10.63 -16.34 -10.29
CA ALA A 193 -10.33 -17.49 -9.41
C ALA A 193 -9.19 -17.23 -8.41
N ALA A 194 -8.34 -16.26 -8.68
CA ALA A 194 -7.17 -15.94 -7.87
C ALA A 194 -7.45 -14.96 -6.72
N SER A 195 -8.60 -14.29 -6.68
CA SER A 195 -8.86 -13.14 -5.81
C SER A 195 -8.78 -13.46 -4.31
N GLY A 196 -9.30 -14.58 -3.84
CA GLY A 196 -9.37 -14.94 -2.42
C GLY A 196 -8.03 -15.29 -1.74
N LEU A 197 -6.96 -15.52 -2.52
CA LEU A 197 -5.62 -15.86 -2.01
C LEU A 197 -4.57 -14.78 -2.28
N GLY A 198 -4.90 -13.79 -3.09
CA GLY A 198 -3.93 -12.83 -3.59
C GLY A 198 -3.14 -12.09 -2.52
N LEU A 199 -3.82 -11.58 -1.50
CA LEU A 199 -3.19 -10.85 -0.40
C LEU A 199 -2.23 -11.71 0.41
N LEU A 200 -2.60 -12.98 0.63
CA LEU A 200 -1.81 -13.94 1.37
C LEU A 200 -0.53 -14.36 0.65
N GLN A 201 -0.52 -14.28 -0.68
CA GLN A 201 0.54 -14.81 -1.53
C GLN A 201 1.53 -13.72 -2.01
N THR A 202 1.49 -12.54 -1.40
CA THR A 202 2.34 -11.40 -1.79
C THR A 202 3.16 -10.95 -0.59
N PRO A 203 4.43 -11.40 -0.46
CA PRO A 203 5.36 -10.85 0.53
C PRO A 203 5.79 -9.42 0.17
N PRO A 204 6.06 -8.53 1.16
CA PRO A 204 6.31 -7.11 0.91
C PRO A 204 7.77 -6.72 0.62
N LEU A 205 8.78 -7.59 0.80
CA LEU A 205 10.21 -7.21 0.79
C LEU A 205 10.71 -6.64 -0.55
N ASP A 206 10.08 -7.04 -1.68
CA ASP A 206 10.42 -6.51 -3.01
C ASP A 206 9.69 -5.20 -3.36
N LEU A 207 8.87 -4.67 -2.43
CA LEU A 207 8.10 -3.45 -2.67
C LEU A 207 8.91 -2.20 -2.31
N LYS A 208 8.76 -1.16 -3.12
CA LYS A 208 9.23 0.21 -2.88
C LYS A 208 8.14 1.07 -2.22
N GLN A 209 6.90 0.91 -2.70
CA GLN A 209 5.74 1.62 -2.19
C GLN A 209 4.45 0.88 -2.53
N VAL A 210 3.39 1.19 -1.79
CA VAL A 210 2.02 0.76 -2.06
C VAL A 210 1.18 2.00 -2.25
N GLU A 211 0.46 2.09 -3.36
CA GLU A 211 -0.42 3.19 -3.71
C GLU A 211 -1.87 2.73 -3.63
N VAL A 212 -2.73 3.52 -3.01
CA VAL A 212 -4.15 3.25 -2.88
C VAL A 212 -4.96 4.43 -3.38
N ILE A 213 -5.82 4.18 -4.36
CA ILE A 213 -6.85 5.11 -4.80
C ILE A 213 -8.19 4.58 -4.30
N LYS A 214 -8.91 5.35 -3.51
CA LYS A 214 -10.24 4.99 -3.00
C LYS A 214 -11.33 5.65 -3.82
N GLY A 215 -12.42 4.92 -4.06
CA GLY A 215 -13.48 5.32 -4.99
C GLY A 215 -13.14 4.99 -6.45
N SER A 216 -13.97 5.46 -7.39
CA SER A 216 -13.84 5.12 -8.80
C SER A 216 -12.51 5.61 -9.40
N ALA A 217 -11.64 4.67 -9.79
CA ALA A 217 -10.36 4.92 -10.48
C ALA A 217 -10.41 4.46 -11.95
N SER A 218 -11.58 4.43 -12.55
CA SER A 218 -11.89 3.70 -13.78
C SER A 218 -11.27 4.24 -15.07
N THR A 219 -10.94 5.53 -15.17
CA THR A 219 -10.44 6.11 -16.44
C THR A 219 -9.20 5.38 -16.96
N LEU A 220 -8.17 5.22 -16.13
CA LEU A 220 -6.93 4.58 -16.56
C LEU A 220 -6.97 3.05 -16.46
N TYR A 221 -7.83 2.49 -15.59
CA TYR A 221 -7.79 1.09 -15.18
C TYR A 221 -9.01 0.27 -15.57
N GLY A 222 -10.10 0.92 -16.03
CA GLY A 222 -11.30 0.26 -16.52
C GLY A 222 -12.18 -0.36 -15.45
N GLY A 223 -12.87 -1.41 -15.81
CA GLY A 223 -13.79 -2.11 -14.92
C GLY A 223 -13.11 -2.79 -13.75
N GLY A 224 -13.83 -2.89 -12.62
CA GLY A 224 -13.33 -3.54 -11.40
C GLY A 224 -12.72 -2.61 -10.35
N ALA A 225 -12.39 -1.37 -10.69
CA ALA A 225 -11.91 -0.36 -9.74
C ALA A 225 -13.06 0.53 -9.23
N ILE A 226 -14.13 -0.07 -8.71
CA ILE A 226 -15.31 0.64 -8.18
C ILE A 226 -15.04 1.16 -6.78
N ALA A 227 -14.63 0.27 -5.86
CA ALA A 227 -14.26 0.62 -4.50
C ALA A 227 -12.89 1.28 -4.44
N GLY A 228 -12.01 0.93 -5.37
CA GLY A 228 -10.68 1.50 -5.45
C GLY A 228 -9.67 0.60 -6.16
N LEU A 229 -8.43 1.05 -6.08
CA LEU A 229 -7.26 0.43 -6.67
C LEU A 229 -6.15 0.33 -5.63
N VAL A 230 -5.48 -0.80 -5.55
CA VAL A 230 -4.22 -0.99 -4.82
C VAL A 230 -3.14 -1.35 -5.82
N ASN A 231 -2.08 -0.52 -5.91
CA ASN A 231 -0.96 -0.76 -6.81
C ASN A 231 0.33 -0.97 -6.00
N LEU A 232 0.89 -2.15 -6.11
CA LEU A 232 2.12 -2.57 -5.44
C LEU A 232 3.29 -2.22 -6.35
N ILE A 233 4.12 -1.27 -5.97
CA ILE A 233 5.27 -0.83 -6.76
C ILE A 233 6.52 -1.56 -6.30
N SER A 234 7.15 -2.30 -7.19
CA SER A 234 8.37 -3.03 -6.93
C SER A 234 9.61 -2.11 -6.92
N LYS A 235 10.63 -2.51 -6.16
CA LYS A 235 11.96 -1.91 -6.23
C LYS A 235 12.55 -2.06 -7.64
N THR A 236 13.35 -1.06 -8.05
CA THR A 236 14.09 -1.05 -9.32
C THR A 236 15.59 -1.01 -9.06
N PRO A 237 16.43 -1.55 -9.97
CA PRO A 237 17.87 -1.61 -9.72
C PRO A 237 18.51 -0.23 -9.72
N GLY A 238 19.24 0.07 -8.62
CA GLY A 238 20.10 1.22 -8.47
C GLY A 238 21.55 0.92 -8.88
N PRO A 239 22.44 1.95 -8.90
CA PRO A 239 23.87 1.76 -9.19
C PRO A 239 24.58 0.90 -8.13
N GLU A 240 24.15 1.03 -6.88
CA GLU A 240 24.67 0.23 -5.77
C GLU A 240 23.98 -1.12 -5.69
N ARG A 241 24.74 -2.14 -5.25
CA ARG A 241 24.19 -3.46 -4.99
C ARG A 241 23.34 -3.43 -3.73
N GLU A 242 22.08 -3.91 -3.81
CA GLU A 242 21.25 -4.22 -2.67
C GLU A 242 21.15 -5.74 -2.56
N LEU A 243 21.53 -6.31 -1.41
CA LEU A 243 21.28 -7.70 -1.06
C LEU A 243 20.73 -7.74 0.35
N SER A 244 19.47 -8.17 0.48
CA SER A 244 18.79 -8.22 1.76
C SER A 244 18.13 -9.56 2.00
N PHE A 245 18.14 -9.99 3.28
CA PHE A 245 17.46 -11.18 3.76
C PHE A 245 16.57 -10.81 4.93
N HIS A 246 15.42 -11.44 5.01
CA HIS A 246 14.48 -11.28 6.11
C HIS A 246 14.02 -12.65 6.60
N LEU A 247 14.40 -13.00 7.82
CA LEU A 247 14.02 -14.21 8.55
C LEU A 247 12.98 -13.83 9.60
N ASN A 248 11.88 -14.56 9.66
CA ASN A 248 10.82 -14.35 10.64
C ASN A 248 10.33 -15.68 11.20
N GLY A 249 10.07 -15.72 12.50
CA GLY A 249 9.43 -16.84 13.19
C GLY A 249 8.25 -16.36 14.03
N SER A 250 7.21 -17.21 14.17
CA SER A 250 5.98 -16.87 14.89
C SER A 250 5.61 -17.95 15.90
N SER A 251 5.09 -17.52 17.08
CA SER A 251 4.49 -18.43 18.06
C SER A 251 3.27 -19.20 17.49
N GLY A 252 2.63 -18.67 16.44
CA GLY A 252 1.62 -19.36 15.62
C GLY A 252 2.18 -20.47 14.74
N LYS A 253 3.40 -20.93 15.03
CA LYS A 253 4.11 -22.02 14.32
C LYS A 253 4.45 -21.67 12.87
N GLY A 254 4.68 -20.37 12.56
CA GLY A 254 5.06 -19.86 11.25
C GLY A 254 6.57 -19.63 11.13
N PHE A 255 7.07 -19.75 9.89
CA PHE A 255 8.43 -19.41 9.51
C PHE A 255 8.46 -18.83 8.11
N ASP A 256 9.13 -17.68 7.94
CA ASP A 256 9.31 -16.99 6.67
C ASP A 256 10.80 -16.73 6.42
N LEU A 257 11.24 -17.00 5.19
CA LEU A 257 12.56 -16.67 4.68
C LEU A 257 12.37 -15.89 3.37
N ASN A 258 12.81 -14.64 3.34
CA ASN A 258 12.75 -13.78 2.17
C ASN A 258 14.16 -13.33 1.80
N GLY A 259 14.45 -13.26 0.51
CA GLY A 259 15.69 -12.72 -0.04
C GLY A 259 15.41 -11.79 -1.20
N PHE A 260 16.12 -10.67 -1.24
CA PHE A 260 16.04 -9.70 -2.34
C PHE A 260 17.42 -9.28 -2.78
N TYR A 261 17.64 -9.30 -4.10
CA TYR A 261 18.84 -8.80 -4.75
C TYR A 261 18.47 -7.78 -5.82
N SER A 262 19.25 -6.70 -5.91
CA SER A 262 19.07 -5.65 -6.91
C SER A 262 20.40 -5.01 -7.27
N GLN A 263 20.68 -4.85 -8.56
CA GLN A 263 21.87 -4.12 -9.05
C GLN A 263 21.67 -3.66 -10.51
N LYS A 264 22.19 -2.48 -10.84
CA LYS A 264 22.30 -1.97 -12.20
C LYS A 264 23.74 -2.13 -12.70
N PHE A 265 23.89 -2.69 -13.90
CA PHE A 265 25.16 -2.91 -14.58
C PHE A 265 25.17 -2.12 -15.89
N ASN A 266 25.73 -0.91 -15.92
CA ASN A 266 25.78 -0.07 -17.12
C ASN A 266 24.43 -0.03 -17.87
N LYS A 267 24.26 -0.81 -18.96
CA LYS A 267 23.06 -0.86 -19.81
C LYS A 267 22.04 -1.93 -19.39
N THR A 268 22.30 -2.68 -18.36
CA THR A 268 21.38 -3.72 -17.84
C THR A 268 21.21 -3.56 -16.34
N GLY A 269 20.14 -4.12 -15.82
CA GLY A 269 19.91 -4.22 -14.38
C GLY A 269 19.07 -5.44 -14.08
N THR A 270 19.09 -5.88 -12.85
CA THR A 270 18.24 -7.00 -12.40
C THR A 270 17.74 -6.79 -10.99
N THR A 271 16.55 -7.31 -10.73
CA THR A 271 16.06 -7.56 -9.38
C THR A 271 15.64 -9.02 -9.28
N ILE A 272 15.94 -9.66 -8.16
CA ILE A 272 15.54 -11.04 -7.89
C ILE A 272 14.95 -11.09 -6.49
N PHE A 273 13.70 -11.48 -6.39
CA PHE A 273 13.03 -11.74 -5.12
C PHE A 273 12.72 -13.23 -5.01
N ALA A 274 13.07 -13.83 -3.86
CA ALA A 274 12.74 -15.22 -3.53
C ALA A 274 12.18 -15.27 -2.09
N SER A 275 11.13 -16.07 -1.89
CA SER A 275 10.51 -16.26 -0.59
C SER A 275 10.07 -17.71 -0.39
N HIS A 276 10.33 -18.22 0.81
CA HIS A 276 9.76 -19.47 1.32
C HIS A 276 9.02 -19.17 2.63
N SER A 277 7.74 -19.48 2.68
CA SER A 277 6.89 -19.34 3.86
C SER A 277 6.28 -20.70 4.22
N ARG A 278 6.33 -21.06 5.49
CA ARG A 278 5.75 -22.30 6.02
C ARG A 278 5.04 -22.03 7.34
N ASN A 279 3.91 -22.69 7.54
CA ASN A 279 3.22 -22.72 8.83
C ASN A 279 2.77 -24.13 9.14
N TRP A 280 2.89 -24.56 10.39
CA TRP A 280 2.22 -25.75 10.89
C TRP A 280 0.82 -25.38 11.39
N ALA A 281 -0.08 -26.35 11.40
CA ALA A 281 -1.45 -26.14 11.88
C ALA A 281 -1.49 -25.58 13.30
N TYR A 282 -2.28 -24.52 13.53
CA TYR A 282 -2.37 -23.82 14.80
C TYR A 282 -3.83 -23.60 15.20
N ASP A 283 -4.21 -24.06 16.40
CA ASP A 283 -5.51 -23.89 17.03
C ASP A 283 -5.34 -23.27 18.43
N PRO A 284 -5.41 -21.96 18.58
CA PRO A 284 -5.30 -21.31 19.89
C PRO A 284 -6.58 -21.42 20.72
N ALA A 285 -7.67 -21.85 20.12
CA ALA A 285 -8.97 -21.93 20.75
C ALA A 285 -9.23 -23.30 21.40
N ASN A 286 -8.43 -24.33 21.09
CA ASN A 286 -8.62 -25.72 21.47
C ASN A 286 -10.02 -26.25 21.10
N ILE A 287 -10.44 -25.97 19.86
CA ILE A 287 -11.72 -26.41 19.29
C ILE A 287 -11.52 -27.46 18.20
N ASP A 288 -10.30 -28.00 18.09
CA ASP A 288 -9.85 -28.96 17.08
C ASP A 288 -9.93 -28.46 15.63
N LEU A 289 -10.14 -27.17 15.41
CA LEU A 289 -10.14 -26.53 14.09
C LEU A 289 -9.01 -25.50 13.97
N THR A 290 -8.34 -25.52 12.82
CA THR A 290 -7.24 -24.57 12.56
C THR A 290 -7.73 -23.13 12.45
N ALA A 291 -7.14 -22.22 13.24
CA ALA A 291 -7.19 -20.79 13.02
C ALA A 291 -6.14 -20.37 11.95
N ILE A 292 -4.94 -20.97 12.02
CA ILE A 292 -3.92 -20.85 10.98
C ILE A 292 -3.69 -22.22 10.36
N PRO A 293 -3.92 -22.39 9.03
CA PRO A 293 -3.74 -23.65 8.36
C PRO A 293 -2.27 -24.09 8.28
N ARG A 294 -2.03 -25.36 8.07
CA ARG A 294 -0.71 -25.82 7.62
C ARG A 294 -0.54 -25.44 6.16
N PHE A 295 0.52 -24.71 5.81
CA PHE A 295 0.84 -24.38 4.43
C PHE A 295 2.34 -24.34 4.18
N GLU A 296 2.70 -24.47 2.92
CA GLU A 296 4.02 -24.24 2.38
C GLU A 296 3.90 -23.48 1.06
N ARG A 297 4.62 -22.36 0.96
CA ARG A 297 4.57 -21.45 -0.18
C ARG A 297 5.95 -21.03 -0.63
N TYR A 298 6.13 -21.03 -1.95
CA TYR A 298 7.31 -20.55 -2.64
C TYR A 298 6.93 -19.40 -3.57
N VAL A 299 7.68 -18.31 -3.53
CA VAL A 299 7.55 -17.15 -4.43
C VAL A 299 8.90 -16.88 -5.07
N PHE A 300 8.92 -16.65 -6.39
CA PHE A 300 10.12 -16.30 -7.12
C PHE A 300 9.82 -15.29 -8.22
N ASN A 301 10.36 -14.05 -8.10
CA ASN A 301 10.07 -12.92 -8.97
C ASN A 301 11.37 -12.30 -9.51
N PRO A 302 12.01 -12.88 -10.55
CA PRO A 302 13.12 -12.25 -11.24
C PRO A 302 12.63 -11.19 -12.24
N LYS A 303 13.36 -10.07 -12.36
CA LYS A 303 13.19 -9.04 -13.38
C LYS A 303 14.51 -8.62 -13.99
N ILE A 304 14.53 -8.39 -15.29
CA ILE A 304 15.64 -7.87 -16.06
C ILE A 304 15.24 -6.51 -16.64
N PHE A 305 16.14 -5.56 -16.56
CA PHE A 305 16.00 -4.21 -17.08
C PHE A 305 17.08 -3.99 -18.16
N VAL A 306 16.70 -3.47 -19.30
CA VAL A 306 17.60 -3.14 -20.39
C VAL A 306 17.45 -1.65 -20.72
N TYR A 307 18.51 -0.91 -20.60
CA TYR A 307 18.60 0.52 -20.90
C TYR A 307 19.29 0.70 -22.24
N PHE A 308 18.53 0.71 -23.33
CA PHE A 308 19.07 0.87 -24.69
C PHE A 308 19.72 2.26 -24.87
N SER A 309 19.09 3.26 -24.25
CA SER A 309 19.56 4.65 -24.18
C SER A 309 18.87 5.34 -22.98
N ASP A 310 19.20 6.60 -22.73
CA ASP A 310 18.51 7.43 -21.73
C ASP A 310 17.02 7.63 -22.05
N LYS A 311 16.63 7.43 -23.32
CA LYS A 311 15.25 7.57 -23.80
C LYS A 311 14.48 6.25 -23.89
N THR A 312 15.17 5.10 -23.93
CA THR A 312 14.50 3.82 -24.18
C THR A 312 14.92 2.79 -23.16
N LYS A 313 13.94 2.32 -22.40
CA LYS A 313 14.10 1.24 -21.45
C LYS A 313 13.07 0.14 -21.67
N LEU A 314 13.47 -1.09 -21.39
CA LEU A 314 12.62 -2.26 -21.41
C LEU A 314 12.85 -3.02 -20.11
N ASN A 315 11.77 -3.50 -19.52
CA ASN A 315 11.86 -4.43 -18.41
C ASN A 315 11.00 -5.67 -18.70
N PHE A 316 11.53 -6.81 -18.30
CA PHE A 316 10.83 -8.09 -18.37
C PHE A 316 10.97 -8.82 -17.04
N GLY A 317 9.84 -9.23 -16.48
CA GLY A 317 9.77 -9.96 -15.22
C GLY A 317 8.89 -11.19 -15.33
N VAL A 318 9.16 -12.14 -14.45
CA VAL A 318 8.32 -13.32 -14.21
C VAL A 318 7.93 -13.33 -12.75
N ASN A 319 6.66 -13.59 -12.45
CA ASN A 319 6.20 -13.80 -11.08
C ASN A 319 5.70 -15.23 -10.96
N THR A 320 6.23 -15.96 -9.99
CA THR A 320 5.87 -17.35 -9.72
C THR A 320 5.43 -17.49 -8.27
N THR A 321 4.31 -18.15 -8.05
CA THR A 321 3.85 -18.54 -6.71
C THR A 321 3.27 -19.95 -6.76
N VAL A 322 3.77 -20.82 -5.87
CA VAL A 322 3.25 -22.18 -5.66
C VAL A 322 2.94 -22.33 -4.19
N GLU A 323 1.73 -22.76 -3.87
CA GLU A 323 1.30 -22.96 -2.48
C GLU A 323 0.47 -24.24 -2.34
N ASN A 324 0.76 -24.99 -1.27
CA ASN A 324 -0.06 -26.06 -0.74
C ASN A 324 -0.52 -25.70 0.65
N ARG A 325 -1.83 -25.67 0.86
CA ARG A 325 -2.48 -25.28 2.12
C ARG A 325 -3.53 -26.30 2.52
N ILE A 326 -3.58 -26.64 3.81
CA ILE A 326 -4.62 -27.48 4.39
C ILE A 326 -5.01 -26.96 5.76
N GLY A 327 -6.29 -26.64 5.93
CA GLY A 327 -6.93 -26.32 7.19
C GLY A 327 -8.02 -27.33 7.53
N GLY A 328 -8.67 -27.16 8.66
CA GLY A 328 -9.71 -28.04 9.15
C GLY A 328 -9.37 -28.68 10.48
N ASP A 329 -9.78 -29.91 10.67
CA ASP A 329 -9.55 -30.66 11.89
C ASP A 329 -8.05 -30.93 12.13
N ILE A 330 -7.58 -30.57 13.32
CA ILE A 330 -6.17 -30.70 13.71
C ILE A 330 -5.71 -32.17 13.70
N HIS A 331 -6.56 -33.11 14.18
CA HIS A 331 -6.23 -34.54 14.22
C HIS A 331 -6.08 -35.06 12.80
N TYR A 332 -7.01 -34.70 11.90
CA TYR A 332 -6.89 -35.07 10.48
C TYR A 332 -5.59 -34.56 9.86
N ILE A 333 -5.24 -33.28 10.09
CA ILE A 333 -4.02 -32.69 9.52
C ILE A 333 -2.75 -33.33 10.05
N GLN A 334 -2.77 -33.85 11.28
CA GLN A 334 -1.66 -34.57 11.92
C GLN A 334 -1.58 -36.03 11.52
N GLY A 335 -2.51 -36.55 10.68
CA GLY A 335 -2.57 -37.93 10.26
C GLY A 335 -3.27 -38.86 11.26
N GLN A 336 -4.02 -38.30 12.20
CA GLN A 336 -4.79 -39.01 13.22
C GLN A 336 -6.29 -38.93 12.95
N GLY A 337 -6.70 -38.70 11.68
CA GLY A 337 -8.09 -38.60 11.28
C GLY A 337 -8.83 -39.92 11.46
N ASP A 338 -10.09 -39.85 11.90
CA ASP A 338 -11.01 -40.97 12.06
C ASP A 338 -12.45 -40.55 11.68
N ALA A 339 -13.46 -41.36 12.04
CA ALA A 339 -14.86 -41.05 11.74
C ALA A 339 -15.38 -39.79 12.45
N THR A 340 -14.74 -39.37 13.55
CA THR A 340 -15.11 -38.19 14.34
C THR A 340 -14.23 -36.96 14.02
N HIS A 341 -13.09 -37.16 13.38
CA HIS A 341 -12.09 -36.18 13.02
C HIS A 341 -11.73 -36.29 11.53
N SER A 342 -12.62 -35.84 10.64
CA SER A 342 -12.51 -36.07 9.19
C SER A 342 -12.59 -34.82 8.33
N TYR A 343 -12.93 -33.66 8.91
CA TYR A 343 -13.08 -32.44 8.13
C TYR A 343 -11.72 -31.83 7.73
N PHE A 344 -11.60 -31.49 6.46
CA PHE A 344 -10.44 -30.74 5.94
C PHE A 344 -10.88 -29.80 4.82
N GLU A 345 -10.13 -28.72 4.63
CA GLU A 345 -10.16 -27.85 3.46
C GLU A 345 -8.74 -27.72 2.90
N LYS A 346 -8.49 -28.32 1.75
CA LYS A 346 -7.19 -28.28 1.06
C LYS A 346 -7.25 -27.34 -0.13
N ASN A 347 -6.35 -26.37 -0.20
CA ASN A 347 -6.15 -25.46 -1.32
C ASN A 347 -4.75 -25.69 -1.90
N GLN A 348 -4.66 -25.96 -3.19
CA GLN A 348 -3.41 -26.09 -3.94
C GLN A 348 -3.45 -25.08 -5.07
N THR A 349 -2.43 -24.25 -5.17
CA THR A 349 -2.37 -23.18 -6.18
C THR A 349 -1.03 -23.12 -6.87
N GLN A 350 -1.07 -22.83 -8.15
CA GLN A 350 0.10 -22.52 -8.98
C GLN A 350 -0.22 -21.27 -9.79
N ARG A 351 0.68 -20.30 -9.74
CA ARG A 351 0.59 -19.06 -10.49
C ARG A 351 1.89 -18.77 -11.20
N TYR A 352 1.77 -18.43 -12.46
CA TYR A 352 2.86 -17.96 -13.31
C TYR A 352 2.38 -16.74 -14.08
N SER A 353 3.10 -15.63 -14.03
CA SER A 353 2.77 -14.47 -14.86
C SER A 353 4.01 -13.77 -15.38
N THR A 354 3.93 -13.22 -16.58
CA THR A 354 4.96 -12.37 -17.16
C THR A 354 4.58 -10.90 -17.02
N GLN A 355 5.57 -10.04 -17.00
CA GLN A 355 5.42 -8.58 -17.03
C GLN A 355 6.45 -8.04 -18.02
N LEU A 356 6.00 -7.48 -19.13
CA LEU A 356 6.82 -6.78 -20.11
C LEU A 356 6.41 -5.33 -20.13
N ALA A 357 7.32 -4.40 -19.88
CA ALA A 357 7.08 -2.99 -20.08
C ALA A 357 8.20 -2.36 -20.91
N ALA A 358 7.83 -1.54 -21.88
CA ALA A 358 8.73 -0.77 -22.71
C ALA A 358 8.34 0.72 -22.64
N ASP A 359 9.30 1.56 -22.32
CA ASP A 359 9.14 3.01 -22.25
C ASP A 359 10.07 3.68 -23.25
N HIS A 360 9.54 4.61 -24.05
CA HIS A 360 10.32 5.38 -25.00
C HIS A 360 9.97 6.87 -24.90
N ILE A 361 10.97 7.69 -24.55
CA ILE A 361 10.87 9.15 -24.51
C ILE A 361 11.17 9.67 -25.90
N LEU A 362 10.16 10.18 -26.59
CA LEU A 362 10.28 10.77 -27.92
C LEU A 362 11.04 12.10 -27.86
N ASN A 363 10.67 12.95 -26.90
CA ASN A 363 11.31 14.23 -26.59
C ASN A 363 10.96 14.65 -25.15
N ASN A 364 11.37 15.84 -24.72
CA ASN A 364 11.19 16.32 -23.35
C ASN A 364 9.72 16.38 -22.89
N SER A 365 8.76 16.37 -23.83
CA SER A 365 7.34 16.48 -23.52
C SER A 365 6.54 15.22 -23.82
N ASN A 366 7.08 14.30 -24.59
CA ASN A 366 6.31 13.19 -25.17
C ASN A 366 6.96 11.84 -24.86
N ALA A 367 6.15 10.89 -24.39
CA ALA A 367 6.58 9.53 -24.12
C ALA A 367 5.55 8.51 -24.61
N PHE A 368 6.04 7.35 -25.00
CA PHE A 368 5.25 6.18 -25.37
C PHE A 368 5.53 5.06 -24.38
N HIS A 369 4.47 4.41 -23.92
CA HIS A 369 4.55 3.28 -22.98
C HIS A 369 3.79 2.10 -23.54
N PHE A 370 4.40 0.93 -23.47
CA PHE A 370 3.78 -0.33 -23.81
C PHE A 370 3.90 -1.31 -22.64
N LYS A 371 2.81 -2.01 -22.35
CA LYS A 371 2.77 -3.06 -21.31
C LYS A 371 2.11 -4.31 -21.85
N ASN A 372 2.66 -5.47 -21.48
CA ASN A 372 2.03 -6.76 -21.76
C ASN A 372 2.25 -7.72 -20.59
N SER A 373 1.23 -8.48 -20.26
CA SER A 373 1.28 -9.53 -19.24
C SER A 373 0.46 -10.73 -19.70
N VAL A 374 0.99 -11.92 -19.48
CA VAL A 374 0.28 -13.19 -19.62
C VAL A 374 0.34 -13.89 -18.27
N SER A 375 -0.81 -14.34 -17.77
CA SER A 375 -0.91 -15.04 -16.49
C SER A 375 -1.61 -16.37 -16.64
N TYR A 376 -1.09 -17.36 -15.94
CA TYR A 376 -1.68 -18.68 -15.73
C TYR A 376 -1.89 -18.90 -14.25
N PHE A 377 -3.08 -19.33 -13.86
CA PHE A 377 -3.43 -19.68 -12.50
C PHE A 377 -4.22 -20.97 -12.47
N ASN A 378 -3.77 -21.94 -11.67
CA ASN A 378 -4.52 -23.15 -11.37
C ASN A 378 -4.84 -23.20 -9.88
N ARG A 379 -6.06 -23.55 -9.54
CA ARG A 379 -6.52 -23.70 -8.16
C ARG A 379 -7.33 -25.00 -8.01
N LYS A 380 -6.91 -25.83 -7.05
CA LYS A 380 -7.62 -27.03 -6.65
C LYS A 380 -8.04 -26.88 -5.18
N ILE A 381 -9.35 -26.92 -4.93
CA ILE A 381 -9.95 -26.97 -3.59
C ILE A 381 -10.49 -28.38 -3.37
N SER A 382 -10.24 -28.96 -2.20
CA SER A 382 -10.78 -30.28 -1.82
C SER A 382 -11.29 -30.21 -0.38
N ILE A 383 -12.51 -30.64 -0.18
CA ILE A 383 -13.16 -30.87 1.13
C ILE A 383 -13.77 -32.27 1.13
N PRO A 384 -14.19 -32.85 2.26
CA PRO A 384 -14.85 -34.16 2.28
C PRO A 384 -16.01 -34.21 1.28
N GLY A 385 -15.96 -35.19 0.36
CA GLY A 385 -16.98 -35.45 -0.65
C GLY A 385 -17.08 -34.45 -1.81
N TYR A 386 -16.22 -33.41 -1.87
CA TYR A 386 -16.27 -32.41 -2.95
C TYR A 386 -14.89 -31.92 -3.37
N GLN A 387 -14.75 -31.68 -4.66
CA GLN A 387 -13.55 -31.11 -5.25
C GLN A 387 -13.92 -30.06 -6.32
N PHE A 388 -13.22 -28.94 -6.28
CA PHE A 388 -13.18 -27.93 -7.33
C PHE A 388 -11.77 -27.85 -7.91
N ASN A 389 -11.64 -27.84 -9.24
CA ASN A 389 -10.35 -27.64 -9.90
C ASN A 389 -10.57 -26.76 -11.14
N GLY A 390 -9.94 -25.59 -11.14
CA GLY A 390 -10.08 -24.63 -12.22
C GLY A 390 -8.75 -24.00 -12.64
N THR A 391 -8.65 -23.77 -13.94
CA THR A 391 -7.51 -23.11 -14.56
C THR A 391 -7.97 -21.80 -15.19
N GLN A 392 -7.27 -20.71 -14.89
CA GLN A 392 -7.50 -19.39 -15.45
C GLN A 392 -6.29 -18.95 -16.25
N THR A 393 -6.51 -18.50 -17.49
CA THR A 393 -5.49 -17.84 -18.32
C THR A 393 -5.97 -16.45 -18.66
N ALA A 394 -5.16 -15.43 -18.33
CA ALA A 394 -5.52 -14.04 -18.61
C ALA A 394 -4.36 -13.31 -19.29
N THR A 395 -4.70 -12.39 -20.18
CA THR A 395 -3.73 -11.51 -20.83
C THR A 395 -4.13 -10.05 -20.64
N PHE A 396 -3.14 -9.19 -20.53
CA PHE A 396 -3.31 -7.75 -20.52
C PHE A 396 -2.27 -7.12 -21.44
N SER A 397 -2.73 -6.30 -22.37
CA SER A 397 -1.87 -5.50 -23.27
C SER A 397 -2.35 -4.06 -23.24
N GLU A 398 -1.44 -3.11 -23.17
CA GLU A 398 -1.75 -1.69 -23.15
C GLU A 398 -0.68 -0.90 -23.91
N ALA A 399 -1.13 0.02 -24.75
CA ALA A 399 -0.30 1.03 -25.37
C ALA A 399 -0.82 2.41 -24.96
N SER A 400 0.05 3.28 -24.46
CA SER A 400 -0.31 4.63 -24.04
C SER A 400 0.72 5.66 -24.49
N TYR A 401 0.23 6.86 -24.75
CA TYR A 401 0.99 8.02 -25.13
C TYR A 401 0.75 9.14 -24.12
N VAL A 402 1.84 9.72 -23.64
CA VAL A 402 1.81 10.85 -22.69
C VAL A 402 2.42 12.05 -23.36
N THR A 403 1.74 13.20 -23.30
CA THR A 403 2.30 14.50 -23.68
C THR A 403 2.16 15.46 -22.53
N SER A 404 3.28 15.92 -21.99
CA SER A 404 3.35 16.77 -20.81
C SER A 404 3.93 18.12 -21.19
N LYS A 405 3.14 19.18 -20.95
CA LYS A 405 3.55 20.57 -21.01
C LYS A 405 3.39 21.19 -19.63
N GLU A 406 3.97 22.34 -19.42
CA GLU A 406 3.96 23.01 -18.11
C GLU A 406 2.55 23.10 -17.48
N GLN A 407 1.55 23.51 -18.26
CA GLN A 407 0.18 23.71 -17.77
C GLN A 407 -0.75 22.51 -18.02
N SER A 408 -0.44 21.63 -18.98
CA SER A 408 -1.36 20.57 -19.39
C SER A 408 -0.64 19.27 -19.68
N GLU A 409 -1.16 18.17 -19.16
CA GLU A 409 -0.69 16.82 -19.43
C GLU A 409 -1.84 15.98 -19.95
N TRP A 410 -1.62 15.33 -21.09
CA TRP A 410 -2.56 14.40 -21.69
C TRP A 410 -2.00 12.97 -21.64
N ILE A 411 -2.83 12.05 -21.25
CA ILE A 411 -2.56 10.61 -21.26
C ILE A 411 -3.67 9.98 -22.10
N MET A 412 -3.32 9.28 -23.17
CA MET A 412 -4.26 8.57 -24.01
C MET A 412 -3.76 7.17 -24.33
N GLY A 413 -4.66 6.22 -24.46
CA GLY A 413 -4.24 4.86 -24.72
C GLY A 413 -5.38 3.91 -25.01
N VAL A 414 -4.97 2.70 -25.36
CA VAL A 414 -5.84 1.56 -25.61
C VAL A 414 -5.33 0.35 -24.84
N ASN A 415 -6.24 -0.51 -24.41
CA ASN A 415 -5.87 -1.78 -23.82
C ASN A 415 -6.78 -2.92 -24.27
N LEU A 416 -6.23 -4.11 -24.19
CA LEU A 416 -6.91 -5.36 -24.44
C LEU A 416 -6.72 -6.27 -23.21
N TRP A 417 -7.83 -6.77 -22.71
CA TRP A 417 -7.85 -7.71 -21.59
C TRP A 417 -8.61 -8.97 -21.97
N THR A 418 -7.99 -10.13 -21.76
CA THR A 418 -8.67 -11.42 -21.92
C THR A 418 -8.63 -12.17 -20.59
N ASP A 419 -9.68 -12.93 -20.28
CA ASP A 419 -9.77 -13.79 -19.11
C ASP A 419 -10.59 -15.04 -19.48
N ASP A 420 -9.92 -16.19 -19.52
CA ASP A 420 -10.49 -17.49 -19.84
C ASP A 420 -10.37 -18.42 -18.63
N PHE A 421 -11.49 -18.90 -18.12
CA PHE A 421 -11.55 -19.84 -17.02
C PHE A 421 -12.13 -21.18 -17.49
N ARG A 422 -11.44 -22.27 -17.16
CA ARG A 422 -11.83 -23.64 -17.46
C ARG A 422 -11.83 -24.48 -16.20
N GLU A 423 -12.97 -25.07 -15.89
CA GLU A 423 -13.16 -25.99 -14.78
C GLU A 423 -12.99 -27.43 -15.26
N ALA A 424 -12.27 -28.23 -14.48
CA ALA A 424 -12.13 -29.65 -14.74
C ALA A 424 -13.47 -30.38 -14.46
N ARG A 425 -13.89 -31.25 -15.36
CA ARG A 425 -15.11 -32.04 -15.19
C ARG A 425 -14.86 -33.20 -14.20
N LEU A 426 -15.25 -32.95 -12.95
CA LEU A 426 -15.10 -33.91 -11.84
C LEU A 426 -16.45 -34.55 -11.43
N SER A 427 -17.55 -34.02 -11.93
CA SER A 427 -18.92 -34.48 -11.66
C SER A 427 -19.84 -34.16 -12.83
N THR A 428 -21.13 -34.46 -12.70
CA THR A 428 -22.20 -34.12 -13.66
C THR A 428 -22.70 -32.66 -13.49
N PHE A 429 -22.24 -31.94 -12.45
CA PHE A 429 -22.63 -30.58 -12.21
C PHE A 429 -22.23 -29.66 -13.37
N PRO A 430 -23.01 -28.64 -13.73
CA PRO A 430 -22.67 -27.70 -14.81
C PRO A 430 -21.32 -27.03 -14.62
N LEU A 431 -20.46 -27.06 -15.64
CA LEU A 431 -19.16 -26.40 -15.59
C LEU A 431 -19.30 -24.86 -15.61
N ARG A 432 -18.52 -24.19 -14.77
CA ARG A 432 -18.52 -22.72 -14.61
C ARG A 432 -17.53 -22.03 -15.54
N ASN A 433 -17.34 -22.58 -16.73
CA ASN A 433 -16.44 -22.04 -17.74
C ASN A 433 -16.90 -20.67 -18.22
N TYR A 434 -15.96 -19.76 -18.41
CA TYR A 434 -16.22 -18.48 -19.08
C TYR A 434 -15.02 -18.05 -19.95
N SER A 435 -15.30 -17.19 -20.90
CA SER A 435 -14.30 -16.46 -21.67
C SER A 435 -14.73 -15.00 -21.74
N GLN A 436 -13.88 -14.08 -21.41
CA GLN A 436 -14.12 -12.66 -21.34
C GLN A 436 -13.09 -11.92 -22.18
N LEU A 437 -13.54 -10.99 -23.01
CA LEU A 437 -12.71 -10.09 -23.79
C LEU A 437 -13.18 -8.66 -23.53
N ILE A 438 -12.25 -7.78 -23.19
CA ILE A 438 -12.52 -6.35 -22.99
C ILE A 438 -11.51 -5.55 -23.82
N PHE A 439 -12.03 -4.69 -24.70
CA PHE A 439 -11.23 -3.69 -25.39
C PHE A 439 -11.56 -2.32 -24.82
N GLY A 440 -10.55 -1.61 -24.33
CA GLY A 440 -10.69 -0.29 -23.71
C GLY A 440 -9.93 0.79 -24.47
N ALA A 441 -10.52 1.97 -24.57
CA ALA A 441 -9.86 3.18 -25.02
C ALA A 441 -10.08 4.30 -24.01
N PHE A 442 -9.04 5.08 -23.71
CA PHE A 442 -9.09 6.12 -22.69
C PHE A 442 -8.30 7.36 -23.07
N VAL A 443 -8.76 8.48 -22.54
CA VAL A 443 -8.06 9.76 -22.57
C VAL A 443 -8.25 10.46 -21.23
N GLN A 444 -7.17 11.04 -20.72
CA GLN A 444 -7.18 11.85 -19.50
C GLN A 444 -6.37 13.12 -19.74
N ASN A 445 -6.88 14.22 -19.24
CA ASN A 445 -6.17 15.50 -19.22
C ASN A 445 -6.04 15.99 -17.80
N THR A 446 -4.84 16.40 -17.41
CA THR A 446 -4.59 17.12 -16.15
C THR A 446 -4.12 18.52 -16.49
N TRP A 447 -4.88 19.52 -16.09
CA TRP A 447 -4.68 20.92 -16.45
C TRP A 447 -4.48 21.79 -15.21
N LYS A 448 -3.36 22.52 -15.13
CA LYS A 448 -3.12 23.60 -14.17
C LYS A 448 -3.83 24.84 -14.65
N THR A 449 -5.11 24.98 -14.30
CA THR A 449 -5.99 26.05 -14.76
C THR A 449 -5.57 27.41 -14.20
N THR A 450 -5.22 27.41 -12.92
CA THR A 450 -4.70 28.58 -12.20
C THR A 450 -3.67 28.10 -11.16
N PRO A 451 -2.90 28.97 -10.52
CA PRO A 451 -1.98 28.56 -9.44
C PRO A 451 -2.66 27.82 -8.29
N TRP A 452 -3.94 28.08 -8.04
CA TRP A 452 -4.71 27.48 -6.95
C TRP A 452 -5.66 26.35 -7.38
N LEU A 453 -5.82 26.08 -8.71
CA LEU A 453 -6.75 25.08 -9.23
C LEU A 453 -6.09 24.19 -10.29
N ASN A 454 -5.99 22.90 -10.02
CA ASN A 454 -5.68 21.88 -11.01
C ASN A 454 -6.94 21.05 -11.27
N LEU A 455 -7.27 20.84 -12.53
CA LEU A 455 -8.38 20.00 -12.98
C LEU A 455 -7.85 18.74 -13.66
N GLU A 456 -8.51 17.61 -13.44
CA GLU A 456 -8.29 16.37 -14.14
C GLU A 456 -9.62 15.88 -14.71
N THR A 457 -9.67 15.69 -16.01
CA THR A 457 -10.84 15.14 -16.70
C THR A 457 -10.42 13.87 -17.43
N GLY A 458 -11.22 12.84 -17.33
CA GLY A 458 -10.96 11.57 -17.96
C GLY A 458 -12.21 11.01 -18.61
N PHE A 459 -12.02 10.35 -19.73
CA PHE A 459 -13.06 9.60 -20.41
C PHE A 459 -12.51 8.26 -20.88
N ARG A 460 -13.24 7.20 -20.58
CA ARG A 460 -12.93 5.86 -21.03
C ARG A 460 -14.18 5.20 -21.59
N THR A 461 -13.99 4.41 -22.63
CA THR A 461 -15.01 3.48 -23.13
C THR A 461 -14.41 2.08 -23.19
N ASP A 462 -15.12 1.12 -22.61
CA ASP A 462 -14.80 -0.30 -22.70
C ASP A 462 -15.89 -1.00 -23.51
N TYR A 463 -15.50 -1.79 -24.50
CA TYR A 463 -16.36 -2.79 -25.10
C TYR A 463 -16.13 -4.12 -24.43
N VAL A 464 -17.13 -4.57 -23.68
CA VAL A 464 -17.12 -5.84 -22.95
C VAL A 464 -17.88 -6.87 -23.78
N MET A 465 -17.19 -7.89 -24.29
CA MET A 465 -17.82 -8.95 -25.07
C MET A 465 -18.97 -9.57 -24.29
N ASP A 466 -20.08 -9.85 -24.94
CA ASP A 466 -21.37 -10.32 -24.38
C ASP A 466 -22.19 -9.29 -23.59
N TYR A 467 -21.60 -8.13 -23.21
CA TYR A 467 -22.28 -7.14 -22.35
C TYR A 467 -22.38 -5.73 -22.98
N GLY A 468 -21.63 -5.46 -24.08
CA GLY A 468 -21.65 -4.19 -24.80
C GLY A 468 -20.78 -3.09 -24.19
N PHE A 469 -21.13 -1.84 -24.42
CA PHE A 469 -20.31 -0.69 -24.04
C PHE A 469 -20.54 -0.26 -22.58
N ALA A 470 -19.41 0.08 -21.93
CA ALA A 470 -19.37 0.76 -20.64
C ALA A 470 -18.66 2.12 -20.81
N LEU A 471 -19.37 3.21 -20.51
CA LEU A 471 -18.85 4.58 -20.57
C LEU A 471 -18.47 5.04 -19.18
N LEU A 472 -17.24 5.54 -18.98
CA LEU A 472 -16.64 5.82 -17.70
C LEU A 472 -16.05 7.24 -17.66
N PRO A 473 -16.88 8.28 -17.63
CA PRO A 473 -16.41 9.64 -17.38
C PRO A 473 -15.92 9.81 -15.94
N ARG A 474 -14.89 10.64 -15.74
CA ARG A 474 -14.34 10.99 -14.44
C ARG A 474 -13.87 12.43 -14.42
N VAL A 475 -14.06 13.11 -13.32
CA VAL A 475 -13.58 14.47 -13.08
C VAL A 475 -12.99 14.54 -11.68
N SER A 476 -11.86 15.23 -11.55
CA SER A 476 -11.26 15.56 -10.26
C SER A 476 -10.71 16.98 -10.28
N ALA A 477 -10.74 17.64 -9.13
CA ALA A 477 -10.21 18.98 -8.94
C ALA A 477 -9.34 19.02 -7.67
N LEU A 478 -8.20 19.68 -7.74
CA LEU A 478 -7.35 20.01 -6.61
C LEU A 478 -7.36 21.52 -6.40
N PHE A 479 -7.81 21.94 -5.23
CA PHE A 479 -7.83 23.32 -4.78
C PHE A 479 -6.65 23.55 -3.80
N LYS A 480 -5.69 24.37 -4.19
CA LYS A 480 -4.55 24.82 -3.36
C LYS A 480 -4.93 26.15 -2.72
N ILE A 481 -5.62 26.11 -1.59
CA ILE A 481 -6.18 27.30 -0.94
C ILE A 481 -5.08 28.13 -0.25
N SER A 482 -4.08 27.43 0.31
CA SER A 482 -2.84 27.99 0.83
C SER A 482 -1.75 26.91 0.85
N ASP A 483 -0.52 27.25 1.20
CA ASP A 483 0.58 26.29 1.37
C ASP A 483 0.29 25.24 2.45
N LYS A 484 -0.61 25.56 3.39
CA LYS A 484 -1.00 24.69 4.50
C LYS A 484 -2.31 23.95 4.27
N PHE A 485 -3.17 24.43 3.37
CA PHE A 485 -4.53 23.94 3.22
C PHE A 485 -4.88 23.68 1.75
N SER A 486 -5.27 22.44 1.47
CA SER A 486 -5.75 22.03 0.15
C SER A 486 -7.00 21.14 0.26
N SER A 487 -7.78 21.09 -0.81
CA SER A 487 -8.97 20.23 -0.93
C SER A 487 -8.96 19.54 -2.28
N ARG A 488 -9.41 18.28 -2.32
CA ARG A 488 -9.65 17.55 -3.56
C ARG A 488 -11.11 17.15 -3.62
N LEU A 489 -11.69 17.30 -4.79
CA LEU A 489 -13.03 16.82 -5.14
C LEU A 489 -12.91 15.91 -6.34
N GLY A 490 -13.46 14.72 -6.29
CA GLY A 490 -13.42 13.78 -7.41
C GLY A 490 -14.66 12.92 -7.50
N GLY A 491 -14.98 12.46 -8.72
CA GLY A 491 -16.07 11.54 -8.95
C GLY A 491 -15.98 10.90 -10.33
N GLY A 492 -16.62 9.75 -10.47
CA GLY A 492 -16.60 9.00 -11.71
C GLY A 492 -17.54 7.80 -11.70
N PHE A 493 -17.56 7.10 -12.82
CA PHE A 493 -18.36 5.91 -13.07
C PHE A 493 -17.48 4.67 -13.05
N GLY A 494 -18.09 3.52 -12.76
CA GLY A 494 -17.43 2.23 -12.76
C GLY A 494 -18.38 1.13 -13.24
N TYR A 495 -17.84 -0.05 -13.51
CA TYR A 495 -18.63 -1.25 -13.75
C TYR A 495 -17.90 -2.49 -13.26
N LYS A 496 -18.63 -3.59 -13.08
CA LYS A 496 -18.07 -4.94 -12.83
C LYS A 496 -18.76 -5.94 -13.73
N THR A 497 -17.98 -6.81 -14.33
CA THR A 497 -18.48 -7.99 -15.05
C THR A 497 -18.96 -9.05 -14.06
N PRO A 498 -20.09 -9.74 -14.34
CA PRO A 498 -20.55 -10.85 -13.54
C PRO A 498 -19.48 -11.94 -13.40
N THR A 499 -19.32 -12.46 -12.18
CA THR A 499 -18.37 -13.53 -11.87
C THR A 499 -18.90 -14.42 -10.75
N ILE A 500 -18.53 -15.71 -10.75
CA ILE A 500 -18.79 -16.60 -9.62
C ILE A 500 -17.78 -16.40 -8.48
N PHE A 501 -16.66 -15.72 -8.74
CA PHE A 501 -15.56 -15.54 -7.76
C PHE A 501 -15.86 -14.35 -6.86
N THR A 502 -16.72 -14.60 -5.85
CA THR A 502 -17.13 -13.65 -4.82
C THR A 502 -16.82 -14.21 -3.43
N GLU A 503 -16.85 -13.36 -2.40
CA GLU A 503 -16.67 -13.80 -1.01
C GLU A 503 -17.75 -14.81 -0.59
N GLU A 504 -18.99 -14.63 -1.07
CA GLU A 504 -20.12 -15.50 -0.76
C GLU A 504 -19.93 -16.91 -1.30
N SER A 505 -19.54 -17.06 -2.56
CA SER A 505 -19.31 -18.36 -3.18
C SER A 505 -18.01 -19.03 -2.68
N GLU A 506 -16.99 -18.25 -2.32
CA GLU A 506 -15.75 -18.79 -1.77
C GLU A 506 -15.97 -19.41 -0.38
N ARG A 507 -16.85 -18.87 0.46
CA ARG A 507 -17.21 -19.44 1.76
C ARG A 507 -17.78 -20.85 1.67
N ILE A 508 -18.42 -21.18 0.57
CA ILE A 508 -18.97 -22.52 0.28
C ILE A 508 -18.12 -23.32 -0.72
N GLN A 509 -16.85 -22.88 -0.93
CA GLN A 509 -15.88 -23.49 -1.85
C GLN A 509 -16.43 -23.67 -3.27
N TYR A 510 -17.30 -22.76 -3.72
CA TYR A 510 -18.02 -22.81 -5.01
C TYR A 510 -18.93 -24.04 -5.16
N ARG A 511 -19.20 -24.80 -4.07
CA ARG A 511 -20.03 -25.99 -4.12
C ARG A 511 -21.48 -25.61 -4.46
N ASP A 512 -22.07 -26.36 -5.42
CA ASP A 512 -23.45 -26.22 -5.89
C ASP A 512 -23.79 -24.82 -6.46
N VAL A 513 -22.77 -24.02 -6.84
CA VAL A 513 -22.91 -22.70 -7.48
C VAL A 513 -23.02 -22.87 -8.99
N LEU A 514 -24.13 -22.46 -9.57
CA LEU A 514 -24.36 -22.49 -11.02
C LEU A 514 -23.46 -21.49 -11.78
N PRO A 515 -23.15 -21.78 -13.06
CA PRO A 515 -22.42 -20.84 -13.89
C PRO A 515 -23.19 -19.51 -14.06
N ILE A 516 -22.47 -18.44 -14.38
CA ILE A 516 -23.06 -17.15 -14.77
C ILE A 516 -23.86 -17.34 -16.07
N ASP A 517 -25.10 -16.88 -16.05
CA ASP A 517 -25.97 -16.84 -17.25
C ASP A 517 -25.85 -15.50 -17.94
N LYS A 518 -25.12 -15.45 -19.06
CA LYS A 518 -24.88 -14.23 -19.84
C LYS A 518 -26.15 -13.57 -20.36
N ASN A 519 -27.24 -14.32 -20.52
CA ASN A 519 -28.52 -13.79 -21.00
C ASN A 519 -29.31 -13.08 -19.89
N ARG A 520 -29.09 -13.45 -18.64
CA ARG A 520 -29.81 -12.93 -17.46
C ARG A 520 -28.97 -11.98 -16.64
N ASN A 521 -27.68 -12.30 -16.46
CA ASN A 521 -26.79 -11.48 -15.66
C ASN A 521 -26.25 -10.29 -16.49
N LYS A 522 -26.27 -9.11 -15.89
CA LYS A 522 -25.86 -7.83 -16.50
C LYS A 522 -24.64 -7.27 -15.78
N LEU A 523 -23.96 -6.32 -16.43
CA LEU A 523 -22.92 -5.52 -15.77
C LEU A 523 -23.49 -4.81 -14.53
N GLU A 524 -22.81 -4.94 -13.43
CA GLU A 524 -23.01 -4.06 -12.28
C GLU A 524 -22.43 -2.70 -12.62
N ARG A 525 -23.20 -1.62 -12.43
CA ARG A 525 -22.77 -0.26 -12.77
C ARG A 525 -22.70 0.59 -11.51
N SER A 526 -21.71 1.46 -11.44
CA SER A 526 -21.54 2.33 -10.27
C SER A 526 -21.25 3.76 -10.65
N TYR A 527 -21.57 4.65 -9.72
CA TYR A 527 -21.08 6.02 -9.70
C TYR A 527 -20.79 6.43 -8.26
N GLY A 528 -19.84 7.32 -8.11
CA GLY A 528 -19.46 7.79 -6.79
C GLY A 528 -18.61 9.04 -6.86
N GLY A 529 -18.42 9.65 -5.70
CA GLY A 529 -17.59 10.82 -5.54
C GLY A 529 -17.04 10.94 -4.12
N ASN A 530 -16.01 11.74 -4.00
CA ASN A 530 -15.40 12.06 -2.73
C ASN A 530 -14.91 13.51 -2.69
N ILE A 531 -14.82 14.04 -1.49
CA ILE A 531 -14.20 15.32 -1.20
C ILE A 531 -13.29 15.16 0.01
N ASP A 532 -12.07 15.69 -0.07
CA ASP A 532 -11.16 15.72 1.06
C ASP A 532 -10.69 17.14 1.39
N PHE A 533 -10.26 17.30 2.63
CA PHE A 533 -9.66 18.52 3.16
C PHE A 533 -8.35 18.14 3.85
N ASN A 534 -7.25 18.71 3.38
CA ASN A 534 -5.93 18.50 3.93
C ASN A 534 -5.42 19.78 4.58
N TYR A 535 -5.03 19.69 5.83
CA TYR A 535 -4.36 20.76 6.55
C TYR A 535 -3.06 20.24 7.15
N ARG A 536 -1.97 21.00 6.98
CA ARG A 536 -0.67 20.69 7.58
C ARG A 536 -0.03 21.96 8.12
N THR A 537 0.62 21.84 9.26
CA THR A 537 1.34 22.95 9.88
C THR A 537 2.42 22.45 10.82
N VAL A 538 3.31 23.34 11.20
CA VAL A 538 4.29 23.13 12.25
C VAL A 538 4.00 24.15 13.35
N PHE A 539 3.85 23.69 14.58
CA PHE A 539 3.67 24.52 15.76
C PHE A 539 5.02 24.68 16.48
N GLY A 540 5.50 25.92 16.62
CA GLY A 540 6.87 26.16 17.06
C GLY A 540 7.86 25.58 16.06
N GLU A 541 8.97 25.01 16.56
CA GLU A 541 10.02 24.45 15.70
C GLU A 541 9.99 22.90 15.64
N LYS A 542 9.15 22.23 16.48
CA LYS A 542 9.27 20.79 16.73
C LYS A 542 7.99 19.98 16.52
N LEU A 543 6.81 20.58 16.68
CA LEU A 543 5.56 19.86 16.60
C LEU A 543 4.98 19.95 15.18
N THR A 544 5.08 18.87 14.41
CA THR A 544 4.41 18.73 13.13
C THR A 544 2.99 18.22 13.31
N PHE A 545 2.04 18.76 12.57
CA PHE A 545 0.65 18.33 12.57
C PHE A 545 0.12 18.29 11.15
N SER A 546 -0.53 17.19 10.79
CA SER A 546 -1.33 17.11 9.58
C SER A 546 -2.64 16.39 9.83
N ILE A 547 -3.70 16.81 9.15
CA ILE A 547 -5.01 16.17 9.17
C ILE A 547 -5.56 16.12 7.76
N ASN A 548 -6.10 14.94 7.40
CA ASN A 548 -6.90 14.72 6.21
C ASN A 548 -8.29 14.27 6.62
N GLN A 549 -9.32 14.96 6.15
CA GLN A 549 -10.71 14.63 6.34
C GLN A 549 -11.34 14.33 4.99
N LEU A 550 -11.82 13.10 4.80
CA LEU A 550 -12.48 12.63 3.59
C LEU A 550 -13.95 12.38 3.85
N PHE A 551 -14.81 12.72 2.89
CA PHE A 551 -16.20 12.28 2.78
C PHE A 551 -16.36 11.56 1.44
N PHE A 552 -17.11 10.46 1.44
CA PHE A 552 -17.34 9.64 0.24
C PHE A 552 -18.77 9.18 0.12
N TYR A 553 -19.17 8.95 -1.13
CA TYR A 553 -20.41 8.29 -1.51
C TYR A 553 -20.18 7.43 -2.74
N THR A 554 -20.64 6.19 -2.74
CA THR A 554 -20.63 5.30 -3.91
C THR A 554 -21.96 4.55 -3.97
N ARG A 555 -22.56 4.50 -5.15
CA ARG A 555 -23.75 3.69 -5.44
C ARG A 555 -23.41 2.68 -6.52
N LEU A 556 -23.86 1.46 -6.30
CA LEU A 556 -23.72 0.31 -7.20
C LEU A 556 -25.13 -0.19 -7.56
N ASP A 557 -25.52 -0.04 -8.80
CA ASP A 557 -26.81 -0.48 -9.34
C ASP A 557 -26.73 -1.93 -9.84
N ASN A 558 -27.85 -2.66 -9.65
CA ASN A 558 -28.00 -4.06 -10.06
C ASN A 558 -26.93 -5.00 -9.48
N PRO A 559 -26.67 -4.98 -8.16
CA PRO A 559 -25.67 -5.86 -7.56
C PRO A 559 -25.98 -7.33 -7.84
N LEU A 560 -24.92 -8.09 -8.09
CA LEU A 560 -24.97 -9.53 -8.32
C LEU A 560 -24.88 -10.25 -6.97
N LEU A 561 -25.97 -10.90 -6.55
CA LEU A 561 -26.08 -11.61 -5.26
C LEU A 561 -26.24 -13.11 -5.48
N LEU A 562 -25.70 -13.90 -4.57
CA LEU A 562 -25.80 -15.37 -4.58
C LEU A 562 -27.09 -15.78 -3.86
N ASN A 563 -28.04 -16.38 -4.60
CA ASN A 563 -29.34 -16.79 -4.08
C ASN A 563 -29.46 -18.33 -4.07
N ALA A 564 -29.90 -18.87 -2.92
CA ALA A 564 -30.25 -20.29 -2.80
C ALA A 564 -31.50 -20.61 -3.62
N GLN A 565 -31.49 -21.74 -4.30
CA GLN A 565 -32.59 -22.28 -5.10
C GLN A 565 -33.30 -23.42 -4.32
N PRO A 566 -34.59 -23.72 -4.58
CA PRO A 566 -35.31 -24.77 -3.88
C PRO A 566 -34.68 -26.18 -3.98
N ASN A 567 -33.88 -26.43 -5.04
CA ASN A 567 -33.19 -27.70 -5.25
C ASN A 567 -31.84 -27.82 -4.49
N GLY A 568 -31.52 -26.85 -3.64
CA GLY A 568 -30.25 -26.80 -2.89
C GLY A 568 -29.07 -26.19 -3.66
N TRP A 569 -29.26 -25.77 -4.90
CA TRP A 569 -28.23 -25.10 -5.68
C TRP A 569 -28.21 -23.59 -5.40
N TYR A 570 -27.15 -22.92 -5.83
CA TYR A 570 -26.99 -21.47 -5.72
C TYR A 570 -26.87 -20.85 -7.11
N GLN A 571 -27.53 -19.72 -7.32
CA GLN A 571 -27.47 -18.97 -8.56
C GLN A 571 -27.23 -17.48 -8.31
N PHE A 572 -26.35 -16.90 -9.13
CA PHE A 572 -26.17 -15.45 -9.13
C PHE A 572 -27.29 -14.74 -9.88
N ILE A 573 -27.88 -13.75 -9.25
CA ILE A 573 -28.96 -12.94 -9.79
C ILE A 573 -28.66 -11.46 -9.58
N ASN A 574 -28.77 -10.64 -10.64
CA ASN A 574 -28.81 -9.21 -10.45
C ASN A 574 -30.15 -8.83 -9.81
N THR A 575 -30.09 -8.24 -8.65
CA THR A 575 -31.27 -7.70 -7.99
C THR A 575 -31.69 -6.40 -8.68
N GLY A 576 -32.96 -6.09 -8.78
CA GLY A 576 -33.43 -4.79 -9.30
C GLY A 576 -33.12 -3.60 -8.40
N GLY A 577 -32.33 -3.80 -7.32
CA GLY A 577 -31.97 -2.80 -6.33
C GLY A 577 -30.58 -2.18 -6.51
N HIS A 578 -30.04 -1.66 -5.41
CA HIS A 578 -28.70 -1.08 -5.39
C HIS A 578 -28.02 -1.26 -4.02
N ILE A 579 -26.71 -1.20 -4.02
CA ILE A 579 -25.92 -0.99 -2.82
C ILE A 579 -25.46 0.46 -2.82
N ASP A 580 -25.66 1.18 -1.71
CA ASP A 580 -25.02 2.47 -1.48
C ASP A 580 -24.11 2.40 -0.25
N THR A 581 -22.97 3.06 -0.35
CA THR A 581 -22.06 3.24 0.76
C THR A 581 -21.67 4.71 0.88
N ARG A 582 -21.69 5.22 2.11
CA ARG A 582 -21.34 6.59 2.44
C ARG A 582 -20.58 6.63 3.75
N GLY A 583 -19.72 7.61 3.89
CA GLY A 583 -18.98 7.70 5.12
C GLY A 583 -17.96 8.81 5.15
N THR A 584 -17.15 8.74 6.19
CA THR A 584 -16.07 9.70 6.41
C THR A 584 -14.83 8.98 6.92
N GLU A 585 -13.67 9.49 6.53
CA GLU A 585 -12.37 9.04 7.02
C GLU A 585 -11.58 10.26 7.52
N THR A 586 -11.08 10.16 8.74
CA THR A 586 -10.21 11.16 9.35
C THR A 586 -8.85 10.54 9.59
N ASN A 587 -7.79 11.17 9.09
CA ASN A 587 -6.40 10.78 9.34
C ASN A 587 -5.67 11.97 9.96
N ALA A 588 -5.22 11.86 11.20
CA ALA A 588 -4.41 12.86 11.87
C ALA A 588 -3.03 12.30 12.18
N LYS A 589 -1.99 13.07 11.89
CA LYS A 589 -0.60 12.71 12.18
C LYS A 589 0.01 13.83 13.03
N PHE A 590 0.69 13.46 14.10
CA PHE A 590 1.46 14.32 14.98
C PHE A 590 2.89 13.80 15.01
N GLY A 591 3.87 14.67 14.85
CA GLY A 591 5.28 14.35 15.03
C GLY A 591 5.90 15.33 16.02
N TYR A 592 6.58 14.81 17.02
CA TYR A 592 7.31 15.62 17.99
C TYR A 592 8.64 14.93 18.31
N GLU A 593 9.74 15.51 17.85
CA GLU A 593 11.08 14.89 17.93
C GLU A 593 11.04 13.43 17.44
N ASP A 594 11.37 12.47 18.28
CA ASP A 594 11.41 11.03 17.98
C ASP A 594 10.03 10.35 18.06
N PHE A 595 8.95 11.09 18.40
CA PHE A 595 7.61 10.52 18.54
C PHE A 595 6.73 10.86 17.34
N LYS A 596 6.03 9.85 16.83
CA LYS A 596 5.02 9.97 15.76
C LYS A 596 3.72 9.34 16.25
N LEU A 597 2.61 10.08 16.21
CA LEU A 597 1.27 9.56 16.54
C LEU A 597 0.38 9.64 15.31
N PHE A 598 -0.18 8.50 14.93
CA PHE A 598 -1.17 8.38 13.86
C PHE A 598 -2.53 8.04 14.45
N LEU A 599 -3.55 8.81 14.11
CA LEU A 599 -4.93 8.58 14.50
C LEU A 599 -5.81 8.51 13.25
N GLY A 600 -6.48 7.39 13.07
CA GLY A 600 -7.42 7.13 11.99
C GLY A 600 -8.81 6.87 12.54
N TYR A 601 -9.83 7.49 11.95
CA TYR A 601 -11.24 7.17 12.23
C TYR A 601 -11.98 6.96 10.93
N THR A 602 -12.77 5.90 10.86
CA THR A 602 -13.65 5.61 9.72
C THR A 602 -15.07 5.43 10.22
N PHE A 603 -16.00 6.14 9.59
CA PHE A 603 -17.43 5.86 9.65
C PHE A 603 -17.87 5.36 8.28
N THR A 604 -18.52 4.18 8.22
CA THR A 604 -19.03 3.57 6.98
C THR A 604 -20.46 3.11 7.19
N ASP A 605 -21.39 3.63 6.41
CA ASP A 605 -22.77 3.20 6.35
C ASP A 605 -23.04 2.60 4.96
N ALA A 606 -22.93 1.28 4.86
CA ALA A 606 -23.15 0.52 3.62
C ALA A 606 -24.50 -0.20 3.71
N ARG A 607 -25.35 -0.06 2.69
CA ARG A 607 -26.73 -0.55 2.67
C ARG A 607 -27.08 -1.22 1.36
N LEU A 608 -27.80 -2.32 1.46
CA LEU A 608 -28.44 -3.00 0.32
C LEU A 608 -29.93 -2.61 0.30
N HIS A 609 -30.37 -2.09 -0.83
CA HIS A 609 -31.77 -1.77 -1.12
C HIS A 609 -32.31 -2.79 -2.12
N GLN A 610 -33.33 -3.54 -1.74
CA GLN A 610 -33.94 -4.57 -2.57
C GLN A 610 -35.42 -4.71 -2.20
N ASN A 611 -36.32 -4.68 -3.20
CA ASN A 611 -37.77 -4.89 -3.01
C ASN A 611 -38.39 -4.06 -1.86
N ASP A 612 -38.06 -2.75 -1.83
CA ASP A 612 -38.49 -1.78 -0.78
C ASP A 612 -37.91 -2.06 0.62
N LEU A 613 -37.11 -3.08 0.77
CA LEU A 613 -36.36 -3.36 2.00
C LEU A 613 -34.96 -2.73 1.93
N MET A 614 -34.56 -2.17 3.06
CA MET A 614 -33.20 -1.64 3.26
C MET A 614 -32.53 -2.42 4.39
N THR A 615 -31.43 -3.07 4.06
CA THR A 615 -30.62 -3.85 5.00
C THR A 615 -29.18 -3.32 5.09
N THR A 616 -28.55 -3.43 6.25
CA THR A 616 -27.13 -3.09 6.40
C THR A 616 -26.28 -4.15 5.71
N ALA A 617 -25.28 -3.73 4.94
CA ALA A 617 -24.34 -4.65 4.32
C ALA A 617 -23.58 -5.45 5.41
N PRO A 618 -23.47 -6.78 5.26
CA PRO A 618 -22.83 -7.62 6.27
C PRO A 618 -21.30 -7.40 6.31
N LEU A 619 -20.70 -7.76 7.45
CA LEU A 619 -19.25 -7.74 7.68
C LEU A 619 -18.61 -6.37 7.47
N THR A 620 -19.35 -5.30 7.72
CA THR A 620 -18.87 -3.92 7.64
C THR A 620 -19.03 -3.24 9.00
N PRO A 621 -17.93 -2.98 9.74
CA PRO A 621 -18.00 -2.23 10.98
C PRO A 621 -18.35 -0.77 10.69
N LYS A 622 -19.39 -0.28 11.36
CA LYS A 622 -19.87 1.09 11.16
C LYS A 622 -18.87 2.14 11.63
N HIS A 623 -18.15 1.84 12.71
CA HIS A 623 -17.12 2.68 13.29
C HIS A 623 -15.83 1.88 13.44
N ARG A 624 -14.73 2.44 12.99
CA ARG A 624 -13.39 1.89 13.17
C ARG A 624 -12.44 3.01 13.60
N ILE A 625 -11.57 2.72 14.57
CA ILE A 625 -10.53 3.63 15.04
C ILE A 625 -9.19 2.91 14.93
N ASN A 626 -8.21 3.56 14.37
CA ASN A 626 -6.83 3.12 14.27
C ASN A 626 -5.95 4.12 15.06
N SER A 627 -5.10 3.64 15.95
CA SER A 627 -4.15 4.47 16.68
C SER A 627 -2.78 3.80 16.67
N VAL A 628 -1.75 4.49 16.22
CA VAL A 628 -0.37 4.00 16.23
C VAL A 628 0.53 5.08 16.81
N LEU A 629 1.21 4.76 17.90
CA LEU A 629 2.22 5.59 18.52
C LEU A 629 3.59 4.97 18.26
N MET A 630 4.46 5.69 17.56
CA MET A 630 5.82 5.27 17.25
C MET A 630 6.81 6.13 18.03
N TYR A 631 7.85 5.50 18.57
CA TYR A 631 9.06 6.13 19.06
C TYR A 631 10.23 5.63 18.23
N GLU A 632 10.93 6.55 17.59
CA GLU A 632 11.99 6.23 16.65
C GLU A 632 13.23 7.07 16.92
N VAL A 633 14.34 6.41 17.25
CA VAL A 633 15.67 7.01 17.26
C VAL A 633 16.39 6.52 16.02
N GLU A 634 16.62 7.44 15.08
CA GLU A 634 17.22 7.17 13.78
C GLU A 634 18.42 6.23 13.87
N ASP A 635 18.46 5.17 13.05
CA ASP A 635 19.49 4.13 12.96
C ASP A 635 19.76 3.35 14.28
N LYS A 636 18.90 3.46 15.30
CA LYS A 636 19.13 2.81 16.61
C LYS A 636 17.99 1.96 17.09
N TRP A 637 16.81 2.57 17.31
CA TRP A 637 15.67 1.93 17.91
C TRP A 637 14.36 2.39 17.30
N LYS A 638 13.46 1.42 17.10
CA LYS A 638 12.07 1.69 16.80
C LYS A 638 11.18 0.95 17.78
N ALA A 639 10.19 1.61 18.33
CA ALA A 639 9.16 1.01 19.18
C ALA A 639 7.80 1.53 18.75
N GLY A 640 6.82 0.64 18.56
CA GLY A 640 5.47 0.96 18.15
C GLY A 640 4.43 0.37 19.08
N LEU A 641 3.44 1.16 19.45
CA LEU A 641 2.24 0.71 20.15
C LEU A 641 1.03 1.01 19.26
N GLU A 642 0.20 0.00 19.00
CA GLU A 642 -0.96 0.12 18.12
C GLU A 642 -2.23 -0.39 18.80
N ALA A 643 -3.35 0.23 18.43
CA ALA A 643 -4.67 -0.16 18.86
C ALA A 643 -5.69 0.06 17.76
N TYR A 644 -6.50 -0.95 17.49
CA TYR A 644 -7.55 -0.94 16.47
C TYR A 644 -8.88 -1.32 17.10
N PHE A 645 -9.85 -0.42 17.06
CA PHE A 645 -11.22 -0.68 17.49
C PHE A 645 -12.13 -0.96 16.30
N PHE A 646 -12.97 -1.99 16.42
CA PHE A 646 -14.01 -2.35 15.46
C PHE A 646 -15.36 -2.38 16.18
N SER A 647 -16.33 -1.62 15.65
CA SER A 647 -17.71 -1.67 16.16
C SER A 647 -18.41 -2.98 15.77
N ARG A 648 -19.59 -3.21 16.32
CA ARG A 648 -20.45 -4.34 15.97
C ARG A 648 -20.69 -4.42 14.46
N GLN A 649 -20.78 -5.65 13.92
CA GLN A 649 -20.98 -5.93 12.52
C GLN A 649 -22.23 -6.80 12.33
N HIS A 650 -23.06 -6.48 11.36
CA HIS A 650 -24.13 -7.37 10.92
C HIS A 650 -23.56 -8.58 10.18
N LEU A 651 -24.13 -9.75 10.40
CA LEU A 651 -23.72 -11.01 9.76
C LEU A 651 -24.77 -11.45 8.74
N THR A 652 -24.36 -12.31 7.81
CA THR A 652 -25.26 -12.80 6.74
C THR A 652 -26.41 -13.66 7.26
N ASP A 653 -26.28 -14.26 8.46
CA ASP A 653 -27.32 -15.03 9.12
C ASP A 653 -28.33 -14.17 9.92
N GLY A 654 -28.26 -12.83 9.77
CA GLY A 654 -29.11 -11.86 10.46
C GLY A 654 -28.70 -11.56 11.90
N THR A 655 -27.67 -12.22 12.43
CA THR A 655 -27.16 -11.93 13.78
C THR A 655 -26.16 -10.75 13.74
N THR A 656 -25.69 -10.33 14.92
CA THR A 656 -24.75 -9.22 15.06
C THR A 656 -23.51 -9.68 15.84
N GLY A 657 -22.34 -9.57 15.23
CA GLY A 657 -21.06 -9.81 15.86
C GLY A 657 -20.71 -8.73 16.88
N ARG A 658 -19.83 -9.05 17.82
CA ARG A 658 -19.41 -8.15 18.90
C ARG A 658 -18.38 -7.11 18.41
N SER A 659 -18.33 -5.99 19.11
CA SER A 659 -17.21 -5.06 19.00
C SER A 659 -15.98 -5.63 19.68
N TYR A 660 -14.79 -5.29 19.15
CA TYR A 660 -13.52 -5.76 19.72
C TYR A 660 -12.41 -4.73 19.50
N VAL A 661 -11.32 -4.90 20.25
CA VAL A 661 -10.08 -4.13 20.15
C VAL A 661 -8.93 -5.08 19.89
N LEU A 662 -8.07 -4.73 18.95
CA LEU A 662 -6.77 -5.38 18.74
C LEU A 662 -5.69 -4.42 19.22
N CYS A 663 -4.73 -4.92 19.99
CA CYS A 663 -3.57 -4.14 20.40
C CYS A 663 -2.30 -4.89 20.04
N GLY A 664 -1.32 -4.15 19.53
CA GLY A 664 0.01 -4.67 19.19
C GLY A 664 1.12 -3.80 19.75
N PHE A 665 2.28 -4.41 19.96
CA PHE A 665 3.49 -3.73 20.35
C PHE A 665 4.67 -4.29 19.57
N MET A 666 5.49 -3.39 19.01
CA MET A 666 6.69 -3.70 18.25
C MET A 666 7.93 -3.08 18.90
N LEU A 667 9.03 -3.80 18.87
CA LEU A 667 10.35 -3.29 19.21
C LEU A 667 11.36 -3.78 18.18
N GLU A 668 12.14 -2.85 17.59
CA GLU A 668 13.23 -3.15 16.66
C GLU A 668 14.52 -2.45 17.09
N LYS A 669 15.62 -3.18 17.11
CA LYS A 669 16.97 -2.66 17.28
C LYS A 669 17.68 -2.70 15.94
N LEU A 670 18.22 -1.54 15.51
CA LEU A 670 18.94 -1.38 14.26
C LEU A 670 20.45 -1.34 14.52
N TRP A 671 21.20 -1.87 13.54
CA TRP A 671 22.64 -1.73 13.37
C TRP A 671 22.90 -1.54 11.87
N ASP A 672 24.07 -1.09 11.49
CA ASP A 672 24.41 -0.72 10.11
C ASP A 672 24.04 -1.77 9.04
N LYS A 673 24.21 -3.06 9.35
CA LYS A 673 24.02 -4.16 8.40
C LYS A 673 22.90 -5.13 8.77
N PHE A 674 22.33 -5.01 9.94
CA PHE A 674 21.23 -5.88 10.36
C PHE A 674 20.34 -5.20 11.37
N SER A 675 19.11 -5.69 11.48
CA SER A 675 18.22 -5.36 12.58
C SER A 675 17.57 -6.62 13.16
N VAL A 676 17.16 -6.54 14.41
CA VAL A 676 16.43 -7.58 15.13
C VAL A 676 15.16 -6.97 15.67
N TYR A 677 14.03 -7.62 15.47
CA TYR A 677 12.75 -7.14 15.95
C TYR A 677 11.95 -8.24 16.67
N ILE A 678 11.02 -7.79 17.52
CA ILE A 678 10.00 -8.61 18.14
C ILE A 678 8.67 -7.84 18.14
N ASN A 679 7.59 -8.54 17.76
CA ASN A 679 6.24 -8.02 17.74
C ASN A 679 5.33 -8.87 18.62
N PHE A 680 4.45 -8.20 19.34
CA PHE A 680 3.36 -8.80 20.12
C PHE A 680 2.05 -8.39 19.44
N GLU A 681 1.50 -9.25 18.59
CA GLU A 681 0.27 -9.00 17.87
C GLU A 681 -0.94 -9.41 18.70
N ASN A 682 -1.97 -8.58 18.74
CA ASN A 682 -3.23 -8.86 19.43
C ASN A 682 -3.02 -9.36 20.87
N PHE A 683 -2.21 -8.63 21.65
CA PHE A 683 -1.84 -9.08 23.01
C PHE A 683 -3.02 -9.10 24.00
N LEU A 684 -4.18 -8.54 23.65
CA LEU A 684 -5.44 -8.72 24.38
C LEU A 684 -6.14 -10.04 24.04
N ASP A 685 -5.60 -10.81 23.11
CA ASP A 685 -6.12 -12.10 22.64
C ASP A 685 -7.61 -12.02 22.23
N ALA A 686 -7.97 -10.94 21.52
CA ALA A 686 -9.30 -10.79 20.97
C ALA A 686 -9.51 -11.75 19.79
N ARG A 687 -10.40 -12.71 19.92
CA ARG A 687 -10.73 -13.71 18.87
C ARG A 687 -12.20 -14.04 18.90
N GLN A 688 -12.74 -14.31 17.69
CA GLN A 688 -14.17 -14.64 17.53
C GLN A 688 -14.56 -15.83 18.41
N THR A 689 -13.72 -16.85 18.50
CA THR A 689 -13.98 -18.07 19.33
C THR A 689 -14.17 -17.81 20.81
N ARG A 690 -13.76 -16.64 21.34
CA ARG A 690 -14.07 -16.19 22.70
C ARG A 690 -15.43 -15.52 22.82
N PHE A 691 -16.00 -15.09 21.70
CA PHE A 691 -17.23 -14.32 21.65
C PHE A 691 -18.41 -15.19 21.19
N ASP A 692 -18.19 -15.93 20.09
CA ASP A 692 -19.21 -16.68 19.37
C ASP A 692 -18.62 -17.95 18.76
N SER A 693 -19.46 -18.97 18.57
CA SER A 693 -19.07 -20.14 17.78
C SER A 693 -18.84 -19.75 16.32
N ILE A 694 -17.79 -20.31 15.71
CA ILE A 694 -17.45 -20.08 14.30
C ILE A 694 -18.16 -21.05 13.34
N TYR A 695 -18.85 -22.08 13.86
CA TYR A 695 -19.61 -23.03 13.04
C TYR A 695 -20.84 -23.55 13.80
N ARG A 696 -21.74 -24.17 13.04
CA ARG A 696 -22.89 -24.95 13.50
C ARG A 696 -22.74 -26.39 12.98
N GLY A 697 -23.44 -27.33 13.60
CA GLY A 697 -23.37 -28.76 13.24
C GLY A 697 -22.22 -29.47 13.96
N THR A 698 -21.74 -30.56 13.39
CA THR A 698 -20.64 -31.38 13.93
C THR A 698 -19.32 -30.94 13.35
N ILE A 699 -18.20 -31.25 14.04
CA ILE A 699 -16.86 -30.97 13.52
C ILE A 699 -16.55 -31.70 12.21
N THR A 700 -17.19 -32.84 11.96
CA THR A 700 -17.09 -33.61 10.71
C THR A 700 -17.84 -32.97 9.52
N HIS A 701 -18.90 -32.22 9.81
CA HIS A 701 -19.74 -31.53 8.83
C HIS A 701 -20.04 -30.09 9.30
N PRO A 702 -19.03 -29.24 9.46
CA PRO A 702 -19.23 -27.89 9.98
C PRO A 702 -19.89 -27.01 8.91
N VAL A 703 -20.88 -26.22 9.35
CA VAL A 703 -21.45 -25.13 8.59
C VAL A 703 -20.89 -23.83 9.18
N PHE A 704 -19.87 -23.26 8.53
CA PHE A 704 -19.19 -22.09 9.04
C PHE A 704 -20.06 -20.83 9.00
N ARG A 705 -19.94 -20.02 10.04
CA ARG A 705 -20.53 -18.70 10.15
C ARG A 705 -19.56 -17.64 9.56
N ASP A 706 -20.04 -16.43 9.42
CA ASP A 706 -19.19 -15.29 9.06
C ASP A 706 -18.05 -15.10 10.06
N ILE A 707 -16.86 -14.86 9.55
CA ILE A 707 -15.70 -14.52 10.38
C ILE A 707 -15.55 -13.00 10.42
N TYR A 708 -15.95 -12.38 11.53
CA TYR A 708 -15.93 -10.94 11.73
C TYR A 708 -14.80 -10.43 12.62
N ALA A 709 -14.14 -11.32 13.35
CA ALA A 709 -13.00 -11.01 14.22
C ALA A 709 -11.89 -12.06 14.00
N PRO A 710 -10.62 -11.77 14.36
CA PRO A 710 -9.51 -12.71 14.22
C PRO A 710 -9.79 -14.08 14.88
N LEU A 711 -9.18 -15.12 14.35
CA LEU A 711 -9.22 -16.48 14.91
C LEU A 711 -7.90 -16.88 15.57
N ASP A 712 -6.79 -16.27 15.16
CA ASP A 712 -5.41 -16.61 15.52
C ASP A 712 -4.99 -16.11 16.90
N GLY A 713 -5.71 -15.13 17.48
CA GLY A 713 -5.49 -14.66 18.86
C GLY A 713 -4.17 -13.95 19.05
N PHE A 714 -3.60 -14.08 20.27
CA PHE A 714 -2.29 -13.49 20.61
C PHE A 714 -1.16 -14.24 19.93
N LEU A 715 -0.32 -13.49 19.17
CA LEU A 715 0.86 -14.01 18.51
C LEU A 715 2.11 -13.20 18.89
N ILE A 716 3.24 -13.87 18.99
CA ILE A 716 4.56 -13.27 19.09
C ILE A 716 5.32 -13.61 17.82
N ASN A 717 5.77 -12.59 17.10
CA ASN A 717 6.64 -12.72 15.93
C ASN A 717 8.00 -12.11 16.26
N GLY A 718 9.06 -12.70 15.73
CA GLY A 718 10.39 -12.14 15.86
C GLY A 718 11.25 -12.49 14.65
N GLY A 719 12.16 -11.59 14.31
CA GLY A 719 12.95 -11.79 13.11
C GLY A 719 14.23 -10.99 13.05
N ILE A 720 14.98 -11.28 11.99
CA ILE A 720 16.28 -10.65 11.67
C ILE A 720 16.22 -10.19 10.22
N LYS A 721 16.58 -8.94 9.98
CA LYS A 721 16.83 -8.39 8.64
C LYS A 721 18.34 -8.18 8.47
N LEU A 722 18.86 -8.61 7.33
CA LEU A 722 20.25 -8.42 6.94
C LEU A 722 20.30 -7.55 5.68
N LYS A 723 21.15 -6.51 5.67
CA LYS A 723 21.44 -5.67 4.49
C LYS A 723 22.94 -5.76 4.20
N LEU A 724 23.32 -6.30 3.01
CA LEU A 724 24.71 -6.64 2.64
C LEU A 724 25.17 -5.90 1.36
#